data_182b3e1a75241510b39ef253d15ab373
#
_entry.id   182b3e1a75241510b39ef253d15ab373
#
_cell.length_a   1.000
_cell.length_b   1.000
_cell.length_c   1.000
_cell.angle_alpha   90.00
_cell.angle_beta   90.00
_cell.angle_gamma   90.00
#
_symmetry.space_group_name_H-M   'P 1'
#
loop_
_entity.id
_entity.type
_entity.pdbx_description
1 polymer ?
#
loop_
_entity_poly.entity_id
_entity_poly.type
_entity_poly.pdbx_seq_one_letter_code
_entity_poly.pdbx_strand_id
1 'polypeptide(L)'
;MFKNVLPAIPAIFPGAKPSRDPVNFLWRLVRRKKRPFLLVPEKSGSASNCFELYSAHRPLAKLWRALVPLILKTPLAKFCGRVVISADPETEFMRFLAQQSGLPAGLLPAPAIKFGGVAGETMRLVLLLRDAGGHPIRVVKVGLNPAGRAATEREAGLLSNLPTNVLGCTGITGSFSSDTLSAFATAYFSGESLDTDLGVEKLFHDWLNDAPPEPIQNLASWRELQSVAMGVGLPQWPMLRDALAEQTIRTTIYHGDFAPWNVRMTNLENIRAFDWERGHLKGIPAWDWFHFIVQTSILVKHYSPERTAAELEQLVHSPRFQKYASDAGISEIVEPLLLAYLLEQKLVVRPMEGIEQTDRLFRLLWAKWQFKENADKPAPAPAADLRMPAGEQFKIAFAKLANLFWEPSLSPVIRPPLTAQLLRHSPTLLACIIWICAVAKLQLSTDPHLTFAPFYLAPCVLLALKADRRLGLILACVSGVTGPLMQQLKQPLMIPMDVTCWNMVMRVFVFVLMVILLDNVRRQSLRDRSHRTFPEQNVIQPIASNWAVVLMTGIFFALVVVLDGLTNPFYIFLPLYLLPCVIFTLTLNWRWGTLAAVIASVVGPLGQRFDDSGYQLLSVELWNTFMRLIIFQTVVLLLDRVRRENILFAESSQFDCEWR
;
A
#
# COMPACT_ATOMS: atom_id res chain seq x y z
N MET A 1 -1.06 7.59 -20.08
CA MET A 1 -2.39 7.59 -19.51
C MET A 1 -2.79 8.92 -18.85
N PHE A 2 -1.98 9.52 -17.96
CA PHE A 2 -2.30 10.81 -17.31
C PHE A 2 -2.14 12.07 -18.18
N LYS A 3 -1.57 11.98 -19.38
CA LYS A 3 -1.50 13.12 -20.33
C LYS A 3 -2.87 13.62 -20.76
N ASN A 4 -3.93 12.82 -20.61
CA ASN A 4 -5.27 13.15 -21.11
C ASN A 4 -6.20 13.75 -20.03
N VAL A 5 -5.84 13.73 -18.74
CA VAL A 5 -6.73 14.20 -17.66
C VAL A 5 -6.60 15.71 -17.45
N LEU A 6 -5.39 16.28 -17.49
CA LEU A 6 -5.21 17.72 -17.43
C LEU A 6 -5.82 18.46 -18.64
N PRO A 7 -5.71 17.93 -19.88
CA PRO A 7 -6.42 18.47 -21.04
C PRO A 7 -7.95 18.36 -20.96
N ALA A 8 -8.51 17.46 -20.13
CA ALA A 8 -9.95 17.31 -19.96
C ALA A 8 -10.58 18.37 -19.01
N ILE A 9 -9.78 19.08 -18.22
CA ILE A 9 -10.28 20.15 -17.34
C ILE A 9 -10.88 21.32 -18.17
N PRO A 10 -10.29 21.76 -19.30
CA PRO A 10 -10.94 22.71 -20.19
C PRO A 10 -12.29 22.26 -20.75
N ALA A 11 -12.54 20.94 -20.84
CA ALA A 11 -13.84 20.43 -21.28
C ALA A 11 -14.94 20.63 -20.20
N ILE A 12 -14.56 20.70 -18.92
CA ILE A 12 -15.49 21.03 -17.83
C ILE A 12 -15.76 22.54 -17.80
N PHE A 13 -14.75 23.32 -18.11
CA PHE A 13 -14.81 24.78 -18.17
C PHE A 13 -14.56 25.21 -19.63
N PRO A 14 -15.51 24.97 -20.55
CA PRO A 14 -15.30 25.34 -21.95
C PRO A 14 -15.02 26.85 -22.01
N GLY A 15 -13.85 27.16 -22.47
CA GLY A 15 -13.52 28.51 -22.91
C GLY A 15 -14.40 28.80 -24.12
N ALA A 16 -15.51 29.46 -23.92
CA ALA A 16 -16.33 29.93 -25.01
C ALA A 16 -15.53 30.86 -25.92
N LYS A 17 -16.02 31.06 -27.13
CA LYS A 17 -15.76 32.28 -27.92
C LYS A 17 -15.68 33.46 -26.94
N PRO A 18 -14.73 34.37 -27.06
CA PRO A 18 -14.39 35.33 -26.01
C PRO A 18 -15.65 36.00 -25.47
N SER A 19 -16.08 35.52 -24.28
CA SER A 19 -17.02 36.25 -23.46
C SER A 19 -16.39 37.59 -23.11
N ARG A 20 -17.18 38.63 -23.01
CA ARG A 20 -16.66 39.97 -22.70
C ARG A 20 -15.88 39.98 -21.39
N ASP A 21 -16.16 39.04 -20.42
CA ASP A 21 -15.50 38.95 -19.12
C ASP A 21 -15.28 37.49 -18.69
N PRO A 22 -14.24 36.80 -19.20
CA PRO A 22 -13.95 35.44 -18.79
C PRO A 22 -13.46 35.38 -17.33
N VAL A 23 -13.98 34.41 -16.56
CA VAL A 23 -13.49 34.14 -15.21
C VAL A 23 -12.23 33.28 -15.28
N ASN A 24 -11.14 33.77 -14.69
CA ASN A 24 -9.87 33.04 -14.62
C ASN A 24 -9.78 32.27 -13.31
N PHE A 25 -9.79 30.96 -13.41
CA PHE A 25 -9.52 30.06 -12.30
C PHE A 25 -8.04 29.73 -12.19
N LEU A 26 -7.51 29.87 -10.98
CA LEU A 26 -6.10 29.66 -10.64
C LEU A 26 -5.98 28.57 -9.59
N TRP A 27 -5.30 27.46 -9.94
CA TRP A 27 -5.08 26.34 -9.05
C TRP A 27 -3.61 26.02 -8.86
N ARG A 28 -3.27 25.44 -7.70
CA ARG A 28 -2.03 24.71 -7.44
C ARG A 28 -2.28 23.22 -7.62
N LEU A 29 -1.47 22.58 -8.47
CA LEU A 29 -1.54 21.15 -8.73
C LEU A 29 -0.74 20.39 -7.68
N VAL A 30 -1.45 19.70 -6.80
CA VAL A 30 -0.86 18.76 -5.85
C VAL A 30 -0.75 17.39 -6.50
N ARG A 31 0.45 16.80 -6.45
CA ARG A 31 0.72 15.45 -6.98
C ARG A 31 0.93 14.47 -5.84
N ARG A 32 0.48 13.23 -6.07
CA ARG A 32 0.74 12.09 -5.18
C ARG A 32 1.36 10.96 -5.99
N LYS A 33 2.53 10.44 -5.57
CA LYS A 33 3.29 9.44 -6.35
C LYS A 33 3.48 9.84 -7.82
N LYS A 34 3.85 11.10 -8.07
CA LYS A 34 4.03 11.73 -9.39
C LYS A 34 2.75 11.88 -10.25
N ARG A 35 1.58 11.50 -9.75
CA ARG A 35 0.30 11.61 -10.45
C ARG A 35 -0.46 12.87 -10.00
N PRO A 36 -1.19 13.57 -10.88
CA PRO A 36 -2.15 14.58 -10.49
C PRO A 36 -3.12 13.99 -9.45
N PHE A 37 -3.34 14.72 -8.37
CA PHE A 37 -4.19 14.23 -7.28
C PHE A 37 -5.28 15.24 -6.93
N LEU A 38 -4.89 16.50 -6.73
CA LEU A 38 -5.80 17.55 -6.29
C LEU A 38 -5.39 18.90 -6.91
N LEU A 39 -6.37 19.65 -7.40
CA LEU A 39 -6.22 21.06 -7.71
C LEU A 39 -6.79 21.87 -6.54
N VAL A 40 -5.94 22.71 -5.95
CA VAL A 40 -6.27 23.57 -4.81
C VAL A 40 -6.34 25.02 -5.30
N PRO A 41 -7.45 25.75 -5.11
CA PRO A 41 -7.56 27.14 -5.53
C PRO A 41 -6.47 28.01 -4.88
N GLU A 42 -5.81 28.86 -5.69
CA GLU A 42 -4.68 29.67 -5.23
C GLU A 42 -5.11 30.79 -4.27
N LYS A 43 -6.30 31.36 -4.48
CA LYS A 43 -6.83 32.49 -3.69
C LYS A 43 -7.63 32.08 -2.46
N SER A 44 -7.87 30.79 -2.21
CA SER A 44 -8.68 30.42 -1.05
C SER A 44 -7.81 30.33 0.21
N GLY A 45 -8.13 31.15 1.21
CA GLY A 45 -7.52 31.08 2.55
C GLY A 45 -7.69 29.72 3.26
N SER A 46 -8.51 28.82 2.71
CA SER A 46 -8.89 27.51 3.24
C SER A 46 -8.30 26.34 2.45
N ALA A 47 -7.00 26.41 2.09
CA ALA A 47 -6.34 25.26 1.44
C ALA A 47 -6.49 23.95 2.21
N SER A 48 -6.60 24.01 3.54
CA SER A 48 -6.85 22.84 4.42
C SER A 48 -8.15 22.11 4.07
N ASN A 49 -9.23 22.86 3.82
CA ASN A 49 -10.55 22.28 3.58
C ASN A 49 -10.64 21.52 2.25
N CYS A 50 -9.71 21.78 1.30
CA CYS A 50 -9.65 21.03 0.04
C CYS A 50 -9.22 19.59 0.25
N PHE A 51 -8.42 19.33 1.28
CA PHE A 51 -7.92 17.99 1.61
C PHE A 51 -8.95 17.12 2.33
N GLU A 52 -10.10 17.65 2.68
CA GLU A 52 -11.23 16.89 3.22
C GLU A 52 -11.83 15.92 2.20
N LEU A 53 -11.65 16.16 0.90
CA LEU A 53 -11.95 15.19 -0.15
C LEU A 53 -11.04 13.94 -0.10
N TYR A 54 -10.01 13.95 0.75
CA TYR A 54 -9.06 12.86 0.89
C TYR A 54 -9.20 12.16 2.24
N SER A 55 -9.66 10.91 2.21
CA SER A 55 -9.70 10.03 3.39
C SER A 55 -8.32 9.42 3.62
N ALA A 56 -7.62 9.88 4.68
CA ALA A 56 -6.27 9.44 5.02
C ALA A 56 -6.33 8.44 6.18
N HIS A 57 -6.13 7.14 5.91
CA HIS A 57 -6.18 6.09 6.95
C HIS A 57 -4.79 5.73 7.50
N ARG A 58 -3.75 5.79 6.65
CA ARG A 58 -2.37 5.45 7.05
C ARG A 58 -1.69 6.63 7.76
N PRO A 59 -0.82 6.40 8.78
CA PRO A 59 -0.14 7.47 9.52
C PRO A 59 0.58 8.47 8.62
N LEU A 60 1.35 7.99 7.63
CA LEU A 60 2.03 8.84 6.65
C LEU A 60 1.06 9.63 5.77
N ALA A 61 -0.11 9.07 5.45
CA ALA A 61 -1.15 9.77 4.70
C ALA A 61 -1.83 10.85 5.55
N LYS A 62 -2.07 10.59 6.84
CA LYS A 62 -2.57 11.59 7.81
C LYS A 62 -1.56 12.74 7.95
N LEU A 63 -0.27 12.43 8.11
CA LEU A 63 0.80 13.42 8.16
C LEU A 63 0.86 14.25 6.86
N TRP A 64 0.82 13.60 5.70
CA TRP A 64 0.80 14.28 4.40
C TRP A 64 -0.43 15.20 4.25
N ARG A 65 -1.62 14.72 4.65
CA ARG A 65 -2.86 15.52 4.67
C ARG A 65 -2.74 16.77 5.55
N ALA A 66 -2.03 16.68 6.68
CA ALA A 66 -1.81 17.81 7.58
C ALA A 66 -0.75 18.78 7.08
N LEU A 67 0.37 18.29 6.52
CA LEU A 67 1.52 19.11 6.13
C LEU A 67 1.32 19.84 4.79
N VAL A 68 0.71 19.21 3.78
CA VAL A 68 0.60 19.81 2.45
C VAL A 68 -0.19 21.12 2.46
N PRO A 69 -1.31 21.26 3.17
CA PRO A 69 -1.99 22.56 3.29
C PRO A 69 -1.13 23.67 3.89
N LEU A 70 -0.25 23.33 4.86
CA LEU A 70 0.69 24.27 5.46
C LEU A 70 1.74 24.71 4.45
N ILE A 71 2.30 23.78 3.68
CA ILE A 71 3.27 24.06 2.61
C ILE A 71 2.66 24.98 1.57
N LEU A 72 1.39 24.76 1.18
CA LEU A 72 0.69 25.59 0.20
C LEU A 72 0.48 27.03 0.65
N LYS A 73 0.54 27.32 1.95
CA LYS A 73 0.50 28.69 2.52
C LYS A 73 1.86 29.38 2.54
N THR A 74 2.94 28.69 2.22
CA THR A 74 4.32 29.21 2.20
C THR A 74 4.79 29.53 0.77
N PRO A 75 5.90 30.27 0.60
CA PRO A 75 6.54 30.47 -0.71
C PRO A 75 6.90 29.16 -1.44
N LEU A 76 6.98 28.03 -0.71
CA LEU A 76 7.24 26.71 -1.29
C LEU A 76 6.08 26.23 -2.20
N ALA A 77 4.90 26.81 -2.10
CA ALA A 77 3.78 26.56 -3.02
C ALA A 77 4.15 26.77 -4.49
N LYS A 78 5.16 27.60 -4.79
CA LYS A 78 5.66 27.82 -6.16
C LYS A 78 6.23 26.56 -6.83
N PHE A 79 6.66 25.55 -6.04
CA PHE A 79 7.10 24.25 -6.55
C PHE A 79 5.94 23.33 -6.94
N CYS A 80 4.71 23.62 -6.51
CA CYS A 80 3.51 22.98 -7.04
C CYS A 80 3.19 23.58 -8.42
N GLY A 81 2.85 22.72 -9.39
CA GLY A 81 2.47 23.18 -10.72
C GLY A 81 1.28 24.15 -10.65
N ARG A 82 1.29 25.20 -11.45
CA ARG A 82 0.18 26.16 -11.59
C ARG A 82 -0.68 25.79 -12.78
N VAL A 83 -1.99 25.79 -12.58
CA VAL A 83 -2.99 25.55 -13.63
C VAL A 83 -3.89 26.78 -13.69
N VAL A 84 -4.02 27.36 -14.88
CA VAL A 84 -4.88 28.52 -15.13
C VAL A 84 -5.84 28.14 -16.25
N ILE A 85 -7.13 28.34 -16.02
CA ILE A 85 -8.17 28.09 -17.01
C ILE A 85 -9.14 29.26 -16.99
N SER A 86 -9.36 29.83 -18.16
CA SER A 86 -10.42 30.82 -18.38
C SER A 86 -11.71 30.08 -18.70
N ALA A 87 -12.78 30.41 -18.01
CA ALA A 87 -14.11 29.85 -18.22
C ALA A 87 -15.12 30.94 -18.49
N ASP A 88 -16.10 30.63 -19.33
CA ASP A 88 -17.23 31.51 -19.55
C ASP A 88 -18.29 31.26 -18.48
N PRO A 89 -18.63 32.28 -17.65
CA PRO A 89 -19.62 32.13 -16.58
C PRO A 89 -21.03 31.84 -17.10
N GLU A 90 -21.31 32.16 -18.38
CA GLU A 90 -22.65 32.00 -18.96
C GLU A 90 -22.92 30.58 -19.49
N THR A 91 -21.93 29.68 -19.44
CA THR A 91 -22.16 28.28 -19.84
C THR A 91 -23.15 27.60 -18.87
N GLU A 92 -23.94 26.67 -19.40
CA GLU A 92 -24.96 25.97 -18.61
C GLU A 92 -24.37 25.23 -17.40
N PHE A 93 -23.20 24.62 -17.58
CA PHE A 93 -22.52 23.94 -16.47
C PHE A 93 -22.02 24.94 -15.41
N MET A 94 -21.52 26.10 -15.81
CA MET A 94 -21.11 27.13 -14.84
C MET A 94 -22.31 27.70 -14.09
N ARG A 95 -23.45 27.90 -14.74
CA ARG A 95 -24.70 28.28 -14.08
C ARG A 95 -25.18 27.20 -13.11
N PHE A 96 -25.09 25.93 -13.47
CA PHE A 96 -25.36 24.81 -12.57
C PHE A 96 -24.46 24.87 -11.31
N LEU A 97 -23.13 25.04 -11.48
CA LEU A 97 -22.21 25.16 -10.34
C LEU A 97 -22.51 26.39 -9.46
N ALA A 98 -22.88 27.54 -10.07
CA ALA A 98 -23.28 28.76 -9.36
C ALA A 98 -24.53 28.49 -8.50
N GLN A 99 -25.54 27.90 -9.08
CA GLN A 99 -26.77 27.52 -8.37
C GLN A 99 -26.48 26.58 -7.19
N GLN A 100 -25.63 25.57 -7.38
CA GLN A 100 -25.25 24.64 -6.30
C GLN A 100 -24.40 25.30 -5.22
N SER A 101 -23.67 26.39 -5.53
CA SER A 101 -22.88 27.17 -4.58
C SER A 101 -23.69 28.22 -3.82
N GLY A 102 -24.95 28.46 -4.17
CA GLY A 102 -25.77 29.51 -3.60
C GLY A 102 -25.22 30.92 -3.83
N LEU A 103 -24.44 31.11 -4.90
CA LEU A 103 -23.79 32.37 -5.24
C LEU A 103 -24.53 33.05 -6.37
N PRO A 104 -24.50 34.40 -6.41
CA PRO A 104 -24.99 35.15 -7.57
C PRO A 104 -24.32 34.69 -8.86
N ALA A 105 -25.05 34.75 -9.96
CA ALA A 105 -24.50 34.46 -11.29
C ALA A 105 -23.25 35.33 -11.54
N GLY A 106 -22.17 34.71 -12.04
CA GLY A 106 -20.88 35.37 -12.27
C GLY A 106 -19.89 35.38 -11.09
N LEU A 107 -20.30 34.98 -9.89
CA LEU A 107 -19.45 34.91 -8.70
C LEU A 107 -19.20 33.44 -8.31
N LEU A 108 -18.37 32.72 -9.03
CA LEU A 108 -17.96 31.37 -8.66
C LEU A 108 -16.58 31.36 -8.02
N PRO A 109 -16.45 30.97 -6.74
CA PRO A 109 -15.16 30.62 -6.21
C PRO A 109 -14.65 29.38 -6.93
N ALA A 110 -13.35 29.38 -7.28
CA ALA A 110 -12.73 28.22 -7.92
C ALA A 110 -12.96 26.97 -7.06
N PRO A 111 -13.55 25.89 -7.59
CA PRO A 111 -13.75 24.65 -6.83
C PRO A 111 -12.40 23.97 -6.56
N ALA A 112 -12.29 23.22 -5.46
CA ALA A 112 -11.22 22.24 -5.36
C ALA A 112 -11.59 21.03 -6.23
N ILE A 113 -10.62 20.48 -6.99
CA ILE A 113 -10.89 19.39 -7.93
C ILE A 113 -10.02 18.20 -7.55
N LYS A 114 -10.63 17.12 -7.09
CA LYS A 114 -9.97 15.84 -6.86
C LYS A 114 -10.10 15.00 -8.12
N PHE A 115 -8.98 14.50 -8.60
CA PHE A 115 -8.98 13.52 -9.69
C PHE A 115 -9.47 12.18 -9.16
N GLY A 116 -10.46 11.59 -9.81
CA GLY A 116 -10.99 10.27 -9.48
C GLY A 116 -9.89 9.23 -9.51
N GLY A 117 -10.00 8.23 -8.64
CA GLY A 117 -9.04 7.13 -8.57
C GLY A 117 -9.02 6.40 -9.89
N VAL A 118 -7.85 5.92 -10.25
CA VAL A 118 -7.55 5.02 -11.34
C VAL A 118 -7.75 5.55 -12.75
N ALA A 119 -6.67 5.54 -13.43
CA ALA A 119 -6.52 5.55 -14.87
C ALA A 119 -7.19 4.30 -15.47
N GLY A 120 -8.49 4.26 -15.44
CA GLY A 120 -9.33 3.29 -16.07
C GLY A 120 -10.07 3.92 -17.24
N GLU A 121 -10.98 3.18 -17.81
CA GLU A 121 -11.87 3.60 -18.88
C GLU A 121 -12.81 4.73 -18.44
N THR A 122 -13.07 4.88 -17.13
CA THR A 122 -13.96 5.89 -16.56
C THR A 122 -13.19 7.12 -16.11
N MET A 123 -13.38 8.26 -16.82
CA MET A 123 -12.81 9.55 -16.40
C MET A 123 -13.82 10.33 -15.57
N ARG A 124 -13.56 10.43 -14.26
CA ARG A 124 -14.43 11.17 -13.34
C ARG A 124 -13.60 12.16 -12.49
N LEU A 125 -14.24 13.25 -12.11
CA LEU A 125 -13.69 14.26 -11.19
C LEU A 125 -14.68 14.48 -10.05
N VAL A 126 -14.13 14.92 -8.91
CA VAL A 126 -14.92 15.34 -7.75
C VAL A 126 -14.58 16.79 -7.45
N LEU A 127 -15.58 17.66 -7.53
CA LEU A 127 -15.46 19.09 -7.25
C LEU A 127 -16.01 19.37 -5.85
N LEU A 128 -15.29 20.16 -5.05
CA LEU A 128 -15.77 20.69 -3.79
C LEU A 128 -16.16 22.15 -3.98
N LEU A 129 -17.45 22.43 -3.89
CA LEU A 129 -17.99 23.77 -3.96
C LEU A 129 -18.05 24.39 -2.56
N ARG A 130 -17.90 25.72 -2.54
CA ARG A 130 -17.88 26.50 -1.30
C ARG A 130 -18.83 27.68 -1.38
N ASP A 131 -19.30 28.11 -0.22
CA ASP A 131 -20.04 29.37 -0.08
C ASP A 131 -19.12 30.59 -0.20
N ALA A 132 -19.70 31.78 -0.09
CA ALA A 132 -18.97 33.05 -0.09
C ALA A 132 -17.97 33.18 1.07
N GLY A 133 -18.19 32.49 2.19
CA GLY A 133 -17.31 32.43 3.35
C GLY A 133 -16.15 31.43 3.18
N GLY A 134 -16.14 30.66 2.09
CA GLY A 134 -15.12 29.63 1.81
C GLY A 134 -15.38 28.29 2.51
N HIS A 135 -16.55 28.07 3.11
CA HIS A 135 -16.92 26.81 3.74
C HIS A 135 -17.41 25.80 2.70
N PRO A 136 -17.01 24.52 2.79
CA PRO A 136 -17.52 23.46 1.91
C PRO A 136 -19.03 23.28 2.10
N ILE A 137 -19.77 23.26 1.00
CA ILE A 137 -21.25 23.11 1.03
C ILE A 137 -21.77 22.00 0.13
N ARG A 138 -21.10 21.74 -1.00
CA ARG A 138 -21.53 20.72 -1.96
C ARG A 138 -20.34 19.93 -2.51
N VAL A 139 -20.60 18.68 -2.84
CA VAL A 139 -19.71 17.83 -3.62
C VAL A 139 -20.39 17.56 -4.96
N VAL A 140 -19.66 17.82 -6.05
CA VAL A 140 -20.15 17.55 -7.41
C VAL A 140 -19.29 16.46 -8.03
N LYS A 141 -19.89 15.35 -8.42
CA LYS A 141 -19.24 14.31 -9.23
C LYS A 141 -19.48 14.59 -10.70
N VAL A 142 -18.42 14.50 -11.52
CA VAL A 142 -18.45 14.81 -12.94
C VAL A 142 -17.85 13.67 -13.74
N GLY A 143 -18.61 13.10 -14.67
CA GLY A 143 -18.17 12.14 -15.68
C GLY A 143 -17.84 12.83 -17.00
N LEU A 144 -16.66 12.58 -17.56
CA LEU A 144 -16.12 13.32 -18.70
C LEU A 144 -16.11 12.54 -20.02
N ASN A 145 -15.96 11.22 -19.95
CA ASN A 145 -15.99 10.35 -21.12
C ASN A 145 -17.24 9.47 -21.09
N PRO A 146 -17.61 8.75 -22.16
CA PRO A 146 -18.84 7.97 -22.20
C PRO A 146 -19.00 7.02 -21.01
N ALA A 147 -17.94 6.29 -20.64
CA ALA A 147 -17.97 5.38 -19.50
C ALA A 147 -18.10 6.13 -18.15
N GLY A 148 -17.42 7.27 -17.99
CA GLY A 148 -17.53 8.13 -16.82
C GLY A 148 -18.89 8.77 -16.68
N ARG A 149 -19.50 9.22 -17.78
CA ARG A 149 -20.88 9.75 -17.81
C ARG A 149 -21.88 8.69 -17.40
N ALA A 150 -21.84 7.51 -18.03
CA ALA A 150 -22.72 6.41 -17.70
C ALA A 150 -22.62 5.97 -16.22
N ALA A 151 -21.40 5.96 -15.65
CA ALA A 151 -21.19 5.67 -14.24
C ALA A 151 -21.77 6.76 -13.32
N THR A 152 -21.60 8.05 -13.69
CA THR A 152 -22.15 9.19 -12.95
C THR A 152 -23.67 9.20 -12.99
N GLU A 153 -24.27 8.92 -14.13
CA GLU A 153 -25.72 8.84 -14.32
C GLU A 153 -26.33 7.66 -13.56
N ARG A 154 -25.68 6.49 -13.56
CA ARG A 154 -26.14 5.34 -12.75
C ARG A 154 -26.13 5.65 -11.26
N GLU A 155 -25.04 6.26 -10.75
CA GLU A 155 -24.97 6.65 -9.34
C GLU A 155 -26.03 7.70 -9.00
N ALA A 156 -26.24 8.71 -9.86
CA ALA A 156 -27.29 9.69 -9.70
C ALA A 156 -28.67 9.06 -9.72
N GLY A 157 -28.93 8.16 -10.67
CA GLY A 157 -30.20 7.42 -10.76
C GLY A 157 -30.48 6.58 -9.52
N LEU A 158 -29.47 5.88 -8.99
CA LEU A 158 -29.62 5.14 -7.74
C LEU A 158 -29.99 6.08 -6.57
N LEU A 159 -29.20 7.13 -6.35
CA LEU A 159 -29.43 8.08 -5.25
C LEU A 159 -30.79 8.79 -5.33
N SER A 160 -31.29 9.05 -6.55
CA SER A 160 -32.62 9.66 -6.75
C SER A 160 -33.77 8.70 -6.46
N ASN A 161 -33.53 7.39 -6.58
CA ASN A 161 -34.53 6.34 -6.35
C ASN A 161 -34.47 5.75 -4.92
N LEU A 162 -33.51 6.18 -4.10
CA LEU A 162 -33.49 5.80 -2.68
C LEU A 162 -34.70 6.37 -1.95
N PRO A 163 -35.28 5.63 -1.00
CA PRO A 163 -36.33 6.17 -0.14
C PRO A 163 -35.88 7.45 0.57
N THR A 164 -36.78 8.41 0.75
CA THR A 164 -36.45 9.79 1.19
C THR A 164 -35.82 9.88 2.58
N ASN A 165 -35.96 8.86 3.42
CA ASN A 165 -35.50 8.89 4.81
C ASN A 165 -34.45 7.82 5.14
N VAL A 166 -33.81 7.22 4.13
CA VAL A 166 -32.78 6.18 4.35
C VAL A 166 -31.60 6.75 5.09
N LEU A 167 -31.27 6.13 6.24
CA LEU A 167 -30.13 6.53 7.05
C LEU A 167 -28.83 6.44 6.25
N GLY A 168 -27.92 7.36 6.52
CA GLY A 168 -26.58 7.32 5.93
C GLY A 168 -26.46 7.72 4.47
N CYS A 169 -27.57 7.98 3.79
CA CYS A 169 -27.55 8.43 2.40
C CYS A 169 -27.58 9.96 2.29
N THR A 170 -26.85 10.50 1.32
CA THR A 170 -26.92 11.91 0.95
C THR A 170 -27.73 12.05 -0.32
N GLY A 171 -28.88 12.69 -0.22
CA GLY A 171 -29.72 12.97 -1.39
C GLY A 171 -29.03 13.87 -2.42
N ILE A 172 -29.48 13.78 -3.66
CA ILE A 172 -29.04 14.66 -4.75
C ILE A 172 -29.65 16.05 -4.55
N THR A 173 -28.83 17.10 -4.67
CA THR A 173 -29.30 18.50 -4.62
C THR A 173 -29.47 19.11 -6.03
N GLY A 174 -28.95 18.47 -7.04
CA GLY A 174 -29.09 18.84 -8.45
C GLY A 174 -28.33 17.90 -9.37
N SER A 175 -28.74 17.86 -10.63
CA SER A 175 -28.09 17.09 -11.68
C SER A 175 -27.93 17.94 -12.94
N PHE A 176 -26.92 17.60 -13.74
CA PHE A 176 -26.63 18.23 -15.02
C PHE A 176 -26.20 17.16 -16.02
N SER A 177 -26.70 17.25 -17.25
CA SER A 177 -26.29 16.36 -18.33
C SER A 177 -26.18 17.16 -19.64
N SER A 178 -25.14 16.86 -20.41
CA SER A 178 -24.90 17.36 -21.76
C SER A 178 -24.22 16.30 -22.62
N ASP A 179 -24.01 16.59 -23.89
CA ASP A 179 -23.30 15.68 -24.80
C ASP A 179 -21.85 15.41 -24.38
N THR A 180 -21.24 16.31 -23.60
CA THR A 180 -19.82 16.24 -23.22
C THR A 180 -19.57 15.80 -21.80
N LEU A 181 -20.50 16.03 -20.86
CA LEU A 181 -20.35 15.66 -19.46
C LEU A 181 -21.70 15.40 -18.76
N SER A 182 -21.67 14.56 -17.75
CA SER A 182 -22.78 14.36 -16.81
C SER A 182 -22.29 14.63 -15.39
N ALA A 183 -23.11 15.30 -14.58
CA ALA A 183 -22.75 15.63 -13.20
C ALA A 183 -23.95 15.57 -12.27
N PHE A 184 -23.69 15.32 -10.99
CA PHE A 184 -24.67 15.52 -9.93
C PHE A 184 -24.01 16.11 -8.70
N ALA A 185 -24.80 16.82 -7.91
CA ALA A 185 -24.39 17.45 -6.67
C ALA A 185 -25.07 16.81 -5.46
N THR A 186 -24.31 16.67 -4.36
CA THR A 186 -24.81 16.25 -3.05
C THR A 186 -24.38 17.25 -2.00
N ALA A 187 -25.06 17.27 -0.84
CA ALA A 187 -24.60 18.05 0.29
C ALA A 187 -23.22 17.59 0.75
N TYR A 188 -22.34 18.55 1.08
CA TYR A 188 -21.08 18.22 1.73
C TYR A 188 -21.34 17.79 3.18
N PHE A 189 -20.67 16.73 3.59
CA PHE A 189 -20.73 16.21 4.94
C PHE A 189 -19.32 16.20 5.55
N SER A 190 -19.13 16.95 6.64
CA SER A 190 -17.90 16.94 7.43
C SER A 190 -17.94 15.74 8.39
N GLY A 191 -16.81 15.12 8.63
CA GLY A 191 -16.70 14.00 9.56
C GLY A 191 -15.39 13.24 9.37
N GLU A 192 -15.09 12.38 10.31
CA GLU A 192 -13.94 11.48 10.25
C GLU A 192 -14.31 10.19 9.55
N SER A 193 -13.31 9.57 8.94
CA SER A 193 -13.47 8.22 8.34
C SER A 193 -13.69 7.20 9.45
N LEU A 194 -14.62 6.31 9.25
CA LEU A 194 -14.92 5.24 10.17
C LEU A 194 -13.87 4.14 10.05
N ASP A 195 -13.22 3.76 11.15
CA ASP A 195 -12.22 2.68 11.21
C ASP A 195 -12.67 1.47 12.04
N THR A 196 -13.85 1.57 12.65
CA THR A 196 -14.55 0.50 13.36
C THR A 196 -15.97 0.36 12.83
N ASP A 197 -16.57 -0.80 12.99
CA ASP A 197 -17.96 -1.05 12.58
C ASP A 197 -18.99 -0.70 13.67
N LEU A 198 -18.60 0.08 14.68
CA LEU A 198 -19.52 0.57 15.71
C LEU A 198 -20.48 1.59 15.13
N GLY A 199 -21.78 1.37 15.34
CA GLY A 199 -22.85 2.23 14.88
C GLY A 199 -23.35 1.95 13.47
N VAL A 200 -22.64 1.11 12.64
CA VAL A 200 -23.13 0.76 11.30
C VAL A 200 -24.31 -0.20 11.33
N GLU A 201 -24.52 -0.93 12.43
CA GLU A 201 -25.65 -1.84 12.59
C GLU A 201 -26.99 -1.15 12.39
N LYS A 202 -27.16 0.07 12.88
CA LYS A 202 -28.38 0.87 12.69
C LYS A 202 -28.61 1.16 11.21
N LEU A 203 -27.53 1.48 10.47
CA LEU A 203 -27.58 1.72 9.04
C LEU A 203 -28.05 0.47 8.29
N PHE A 204 -27.43 -0.68 8.55
CA PHE A 204 -27.74 -1.90 7.87
C PHE A 204 -29.13 -2.43 8.17
N HIS A 205 -29.63 -2.22 9.39
CA HIS A 205 -31.05 -2.50 9.71
C HIS A 205 -32.00 -1.60 8.95
N ASP A 206 -31.71 -0.29 8.84
CA ASP A 206 -32.52 0.67 8.10
C ASP A 206 -32.52 0.39 6.58
N TRP A 207 -31.45 -0.22 6.09
CA TRP A 207 -31.30 -0.58 4.68
C TRP A 207 -32.04 -1.87 4.28
N LEU A 208 -32.52 -2.66 5.25
CA LEU A 208 -33.32 -3.83 4.94
C LEU A 208 -34.66 -3.39 4.31
N ASN A 209 -34.95 -3.92 3.12
CA ASN A 209 -36.16 -3.57 2.41
C ASN A 209 -37.41 -4.14 3.11
N ASP A 210 -38.51 -3.38 3.11
CA ASP A 210 -39.81 -3.85 3.60
C ASP A 210 -40.57 -4.71 2.59
N ALA A 211 -40.02 -4.89 1.39
CA ALA A 211 -40.58 -5.75 0.35
C ALA A 211 -40.58 -7.22 0.80
N PRO A 212 -41.51 -8.05 0.26
CA PRO A 212 -41.50 -9.48 0.52
C PRO A 212 -40.13 -10.12 0.24
N PRO A 213 -39.68 -11.08 1.07
CA PRO A 213 -38.47 -11.84 0.80
C PRO A 213 -38.49 -12.50 -0.58
N GLU A 214 -37.32 -12.59 -1.21
CA GLU A 214 -37.19 -13.18 -2.55
C GLU A 214 -35.96 -14.13 -2.62
N PRO A 215 -35.98 -15.15 -3.51
CA PRO A 215 -34.88 -16.07 -3.71
C PRO A 215 -33.61 -15.34 -4.16
N ILE A 216 -32.45 -15.73 -3.61
CA ILE A 216 -31.14 -15.13 -3.91
C ILE A 216 -30.84 -15.17 -5.43
N GLN A 217 -31.20 -16.24 -6.13
CA GLN A 217 -31.02 -16.39 -7.59
C GLN A 217 -31.70 -15.30 -8.43
N ASN A 218 -32.67 -14.59 -7.88
CA ASN A 218 -33.37 -13.52 -8.57
C ASN A 218 -32.65 -12.17 -8.50
N LEU A 219 -31.62 -12.05 -7.65
CA LEU A 219 -30.89 -10.80 -7.44
C LEU A 219 -29.85 -10.57 -8.53
N ALA A 220 -29.70 -9.31 -8.95
CA ALA A 220 -28.78 -8.93 -10.03
C ALA A 220 -27.33 -9.28 -9.72
N SER A 221 -26.87 -8.98 -8.50
CA SER A 221 -25.52 -9.30 -8.03
C SER A 221 -25.23 -10.81 -8.02
N TRP A 222 -26.21 -11.63 -7.65
CA TRP A 222 -26.08 -13.08 -7.73
C TRP A 222 -25.97 -13.59 -9.16
N ARG A 223 -26.83 -13.10 -10.07
CA ARG A 223 -26.81 -13.49 -11.49
C ARG A 223 -25.49 -13.10 -12.16
N GLU A 224 -24.93 -11.94 -11.81
CA GLU A 224 -23.62 -11.53 -12.30
C GLU A 224 -22.52 -12.47 -11.79
N LEU A 225 -22.47 -12.75 -10.48
CA LEU A 225 -21.54 -13.70 -9.89
C LEU A 225 -21.66 -15.09 -10.53
N GLN A 226 -22.89 -15.59 -10.70
CA GLN A 226 -23.17 -16.88 -11.34
C GLN A 226 -22.63 -16.93 -12.77
N SER A 227 -22.91 -15.88 -13.56
CA SER A 227 -22.45 -15.81 -14.96
C SER A 227 -20.94 -15.90 -15.06
N VAL A 228 -20.22 -15.16 -14.20
CA VAL A 228 -18.75 -15.16 -14.20
C VAL A 228 -18.20 -16.49 -13.67
N ALA A 229 -18.74 -17.01 -12.56
CA ALA A 229 -18.29 -18.25 -11.95
C ALA A 229 -18.46 -19.47 -12.88
N MET A 230 -19.58 -19.53 -13.60
CA MET A 230 -19.82 -20.56 -14.63
C MET A 230 -18.88 -20.37 -15.83
N GLY A 231 -18.66 -19.13 -16.27
CA GLY A 231 -17.80 -18.81 -17.41
C GLY A 231 -16.33 -19.22 -17.20
N VAL A 232 -15.84 -19.18 -15.94
CA VAL A 232 -14.48 -19.64 -15.58
C VAL A 232 -14.44 -21.09 -15.11
N GLY A 233 -15.57 -21.80 -15.04
CA GLY A 233 -15.66 -23.20 -14.61
C GLY A 233 -15.21 -23.41 -13.16
N LEU A 234 -15.61 -22.51 -12.24
CA LEU A 234 -15.18 -22.54 -10.84
C LEU A 234 -15.67 -23.80 -10.12
N PRO A 235 -14.79 -24.70 -9.62
CA PRO A 235 -15.20 -25.98 -9.01
C PRO A 235 -16.05 -25.82 -7.74
N GLN A 236 -15.83 -24.74 -6.98
CA GLN A 236 -16.60 -24.44 -5.76
C GLN A 236 -18.01 -23.95 -6.01
N TRP A 237 -18.29 -23.49 -7.24
CA TRP A 237 -19.55 -22.83 -7.58
C TRP A 237 -20.79 -23.74 -7.39
N PRO A 238 -20.82 -25.01 -7.87
CA PRO A 238 -21.99 -25.85 -7.70
C PRO A 238 -22.45 -25.98 -6.24
N MET A 239 -21.51 -26.19 -5.31
CA MET A 239 -21.80 -26.33 -3.88
C MET A 239 -22.38 -25.06 -3.27
N LEU A 240 -21.81 -23.87 -3.61
CA LEU A 240 -22.34 -22.59 -3.15
C LEU A 240 -23.69 -22.27 -3.76
N ARG A 241 -23.86 -22.55 -5.05
CA ARG A 241 -25.15 -22.38 -5.73
C ARG A 241 -26.25 -23.21 -5.07
N ASP A 242 -25.98 -24.49 -4.82
CA ASP A 242 -26.94 -25.41 -4.24
C ASP A 242 -27.28 -25.03 -2.79
N ALA A 243 -26.35 -24.43 -2.04
CA ALA A 243 -26.58 -23.94 -0.69
C ALA A 243 -27.39 -22.64 -0.64
N LEU A 244 -27.31 -21.78 -1.66
CA LEU A 244 -27.78 -20.39 -1.59
C LEU A 244 -28.89 -20.02 -2.59
N ALA A 245 -28.89 -20.57 -3.81
CA ALA A 245 -29.69 -20.01 -4.92
C ALA A 245 -31.19 -19.92 -4.60
N GLU A 246 -31.76 -20.94 -3.98
CA GLU A 246 -33.18 -21.01 -3.66
C GLU A 246 -33.55 -20.45 -2.28
N GLN A 247 -32.55 -20.04 -1.51
CA GLN A 247 -32.77 -19.42 -0.20
C GLN A 247 -33.48 -18.09 -0.36
N THR A 248 -34.58 -17.95 0.39
CA THR A 248 -35.40 -16.74 0.38
C THR A 248 -34.96 -15.80 1.46
N ILE A 249 -34.59 -14.58 1.10
CA ILE A 249 -34.01 -13.58 2.00
C ILE A 249 -34.76 -12.25 1.87
N ARG A 250 -34.73 -11.46 2.93
CA ARG A 250 -35.11 -10.05 2.89
C ARG A 250 -33.97 -9.26 2.24
N THR A 251 -34.21 -8.60 1.11
CA THR A 251 -33.17 -7.84 0.40
C THR A 251 -32.78 -6.58 1.15
N THR A 252 -31.63 -6.01 0.81
CA THR A 252 -31.14 -4.78 1.39
C THR A 252 -30.79 -3.75 0.32
N ILE A 253 -30.81 -2.48 0.65
CA ILE A 253 -30.07 -1.48 -0.11
C ILE A 253 -28.59 -1.85 0.00
N TYR A 254 -27.91 -1.98 -1.14
CA TYR A 254 -26.54 -2.45 -1.24
C TYR A 254 -25.66 -1.31 -1.77
N HIS A 255 -24.61 -0.96 -1.02
CA HIS A 255 -23.64 0.06 -1.42
C HIS A 255 -22.62 -0.45 -2.42
N GLY A 256 -22.17 -1.70 -2.25
CA GLY A 256 -21.22 -2.39 -3.13
C GLY A 256 -19.74 -2.02 -2.95
N ASP A 257 -19.44 -0.97 -2.21
CA ASP A 257 -18.07 -0.56 -1.79
C ASP A 257 -18.13 0.16 -0.44
N PHE A 258 -18.85 -0.42 0.54
CA PHE A 258 -18.99 0.13 1.88
C PHE A 258 -17.70 -0.08 2.68
N ALA A 259 -16.76 0.85 2.53
CA ALA A 259 -15.43 0.76 3.09
C ALA A 259 -15.08 2.02 3.92
N PRO A 260 -14.07 1.96 4.83
CA PRO A 260 -13.73 3.09 5.69
C PRO A 260 -13.52 4.43 4.97
N TRP A 261 -13.03 4.43 3.74
CA TRP A 261 -12.79 5.66 2.97
C TRP A 261 -14.06 6.23 2.32
N ASN A 262 -15.11 5.43 2.20
CA ASN A 262 -16.41 5.81 1.66
C ASN A 262 -17.45 6.11 2.75
N VAL A 263 -17.05 6.07 4.02
CA VAL A 263 -17.93 6.33 5.17
C VAL A 263 -17.34 7.42 6.04
N ARG A 264 -18.18 8.35 6.48
CA ARG A 264 -17.82 9.40 7.43
C ARG A 264 -18.80 9.44 8.58
N MET A 265 -18.30 9.80 9.76
CA MET A 265 -19.04 9.89 10.99
C MET A 265 -18.70 11.17 11.73
N THR A 266 -19.73 11.91 12.18
CA THR A 266 -19.59 12.98 13.18
C THR A 266 -19.83 12.45 14.59
N ASN A 267 -20.80 11.54 14.74
CA ASN A 267 -21.11 10.78 15.95
C ASN A 267 -21.79 9.46 15.54
N LEU A 268 -22.02 8.55 16.49
CA LEU A 268 -22.59 7.22 16.22
C LEU A 268 -23.99 7.23 15.58
N GLU A 269 -24.71 8.36 15.68
CA GLU A 269 -26.04 8.52 15.10
C GLU A 269 -26.01 9.18 13.71
N ASN A 270 -24.88 9.78 13.35
CA ASN A 270 -24.75 10.55 12.12
C ASN A 270 -23.59 10.03 11.27
N ILE A 271 -23.83 8.88 10.65
CA ILE A 271 -22.95 8.20 9.69
C ILE A 271 -23.47 8.49 8.29
N ARG A 272 -22.58 8.75 7.33
CA ARG A 272 -22.91 8.95 5.92
C ARG A 272 -22.01 8.10 5.03
N ALA A 273 -22.62 7.42 4.06
CA ALA A 273 -21.95 6.66 3.03
C ALA A 273 -21.89 7.47 1.72
N PHE A 274 -20.78 7.38 1.01
CA PHE A 274 -20.49 8.08 -0.23
C PHE A 274 -19.95 7.11 -1.27
N ASP A 275 -20.03 7.48 -2.56
CA ASP A 275 -19.50 6.68 -3.67
C ASP A 275 -20.31 5.41 -3.94
N TRP A 276 -21.59 5.63 -4.28
CA TRP A 276 -22.59 4.61 -4.54
C TRP A 276 -22.54 4.04 -5.97
N GLU A 277 -21.40 4.14 -6.64
CA GLU A 277 -21.27 3.74 -8.05
C GLU A 277 -21.58 2.26 -8.34
N ARG A 278 -21.49 1.41 -7.31
CA ARG A 278 -21.79 -0.02 -7.34
C ARG A 278 -23.09 -0.38 -6.64
N GLY A 279 -23.82 0.63 -6.20
CA GLY A 279 -25.01 0.44 -5.39
C GLY A 279 -26.17 -0.18 -6.16
N HIS A 280 -27.02 -0.88 -5.42
CA HIS A 280 -28.28 -1.47 -5.89
C HIS A 280 -29.37 -1.27 -4.84
N LEU A 281 -30.62 -1.04 -5.29
CA LEU A 281 -31.78 -0.94 -4.40
C LEU A 281 -32.14 -2.30 -3.77
N LYS A 282 -31.79 -3.39 -4.42
CA LYS A 282 -32.00 -4.76 -3.97
C LYS A 282 -30.69 -5.54 -4.06
N GLY A 283 -30.03 -5.71 -2.93
CA GLY A 283 -28.79 -6.46 -2.80
C GLY A 283 -28.92 -7.59 -1.79
N ILE A 284 -27.85 -8.35 -1.68
CA ILE A 284 -27.71 -9.46 -0.74
C ILE A 284 -27.31 -8.88 0.64
N PRO A 285 -28.08 -9.16 1.71
CA PRO A 285 -27.76 -8.66 3.03
C PRO A 285 -26.41 -9.17 3.55
N ALA A 286 -25.81 -8.44 4.48
CA ALA A 286 -24.50 -8.67 5.09
C ALA A 286 -23.28 -8.43 4.18
N TRP A 287 -23.41 -8.38 2.85
CA TRP A 287 -22.26 -8.21 1.95
C TRP A 287 -21.52 -6.89 2.20
N ASP A 288 -22.20 -5.77 2.45
CA ASP A 288 -21.55 -4.51 2.80
C ASP A 288 -20.86 -4.55 4.18
N TRP A 289 -21.43 -5.30 5.13
CA TRP A 289 -20.81 -5.46 6.45
C TRP A 289 -19.53 -6.31 6.36
N PHE A 290 -19.59 -7.43 5.62
CA PHE A 290 -18.39 -8.22 5.32
C PHE A 290 -17.34 -7.40 4.59
N HIS A 291 -17.76 -6.59 3.63
CA HIS A 291 -16.87 -5.70 2.87
C HIS A 291 -16.16 -4.73 3.79
N PHE A 292 -16.88 -4.09 4.70
CA PHE A 292 -16.29 -3.16 5.67
C PHE A 292 -15.22 -3.83 6.54
N ILE A 293 -15.51 -5.01 7.09
CA ILE A 293 -14.54 -5.76 7.93
C ILE A 293 -13.33 -6.20 7.10
N VAL A 294 -13.55 -6.77 5.92
CA VAL A 294 -12.47 -7.28 5.05
C VAL A 294 -11.56 -6.13 4.60
N GLN A 295 -12.12 -5.04 4.10
CA GLN A 295 -11.35 -3.89 3.63
C GLN A 295 -10.60 -3.19 4.79
N THR A 296 -11.24 -3.02 5.94
CA THR A 296 -10.61 -2.48 7.14
C THR A 296 -9.45 -3.35 7.59
N SER A 297 -9.65 -4.66 7.67
CA SER A 297 -8.63 -5.60 8.12
C SER A 297 -7.44 -5.65 7.15
N ILE A 298 -7.69 -5.79 5.85
CA ILE A 298 -6.64 -5.98 4.84
C ILE A 298 -5.92 -4.67 4.51
N LEU A 299 -6.66 -3.59 4.19
CA LEU A 299 -6.06 -2.37 3.63
C LEU A 299 -5.73 -1.30 4.68
N VAL A 300 -6.42 -1.28 5.82
CA VAL A 300 -6.17 -0.29 6.88
C VAL A 300 -5.30 -0.88 7.98
N LYS A 301 -5.70 -2.01 8.57
CA LYS A 301 -5.00 -2.66 9.69
C LYS A 301 -3.86 -3.60 9.24
N HIS A 302 -3.81 -3.97 7.95
CA HIS A 302 -2.83 -4.90 7.36
C HIS A 302 -2.77 -6.24 8.10
N TYR A 303 -3.94 -6.79 8.44
CA TYR A 303 -4.05 -8.09 9.10
C TYR A 303 -3.77 -9.24 8.12
N SER A 304 -3.30 -10.37 8.66
CA SER A 304 -3.20 -11.62 7.90
C SER A 304 -4.61 -12.18 7.60
N PRO A 305 -4.73 -13.09 6.62
CA PRO A 305 -6.00 -13.76 6.33
C PRO A 305 -6.59 -14.48 7.55
N GLU A 306 -5.77 -15.11 8.39
CA GLU A 306 -6.20 -15.81 9.62
C GLU A 306 -6.79 -14.83 10.64
N ARG A 307 -6.15 -13.66 10.82
CA ARG A 307 -6.67 -12.64 11.71
C ARG A 307 -7.92 -11.98 11.15
N THR A 308 -7.99 -11.79 9.83
CA THR A 308 -9.20 -11.28 9.17
C THR A 308 -10.36 -12.28 9.31
N ALA A 309 -10.10 -13.59 9.19
CA ALA A 309 -11.09 -14.62 9.45
C ALA A 309 -11.61 -14.57 10.89
N ALA A 310 -10.71 -14.37 11.88
CA ALA A 310 -11.11 -14.24 13.29
C ALA A 310 -11.98 -12.98 13.53
N GLU A 311 -11.70 -11.84 12.89
CA GLU A 311 -12.54 -10.63 12.96
C GLU A 311 -13.94 -10.88 12.36
N LEU A 312 -14.01 -11.62 11.24
CA LEU A 312 -15.29 -12.04 10.65
C LEU A 312 -16.06 -13.03 11.52
N GLU A 313 -15.38 -14.01 12.10
CA GLU A 313 -15.99 -14.94 13.07
C GLU A 313 -16.53 -14.19 14.30
N GLN A 314 -15.77 -13.23 14.82
CA GLN A 314 -16.22 -12.38 15.93
C GLN A 314 -17.44 -11.54 15.53
N LEU A 315 -17.46 -10.97 14.31
CA LEU A 315 -18.63 -10.27 13.80
C LEU A 315 -19.85 -11.19 13.75
N VAL A 316 -19.72 -12.34 13.06
CA VAL A 316 -20.82 -13.28 12.84
C VAL A 316 -21.42 -13.79 14.15
N HIS A 317 -20.62 -14.01 15.19
CA HIS A 317 -21.09 -14.43 16.51
C HIS A 317 -21.53 -13.28 17.42
N SER A 318 -21.39 -12.01 16.99
CA SER A 318 -21.81 -10.87 17.82
C SER A 318 -23.32 -10.76 17.91
N PRO A 319 -23.90 -10.39 19.07
CA PRO A 319 -25.35 -10.26 19.25
C PRO A 319 -25.99 -9.30 18.23
N ARG A 320 -25.28 -8.23 17.86
CA ARG A 320 -25.75 -7.22 16.88
C ARG A 320 -25.88 -7.79 15.48
N PHE A 321 -24.89 -8.61 15.03
CA PHE A 321 -24.95 -9.26 13.73
C PHE A 321 -25.99 -10.40 13.73
N GLN A 322 -26.09 -11.18 14.77
CA GLN A 322 -27.09 -12.25 14.89
C GLN A 322 -28.53 -11.70 14.81
N LYS A 323 -28.78 -10.58 15.47
CA LYS A 323 -30.07 -9.89 15.32
C LYS A 323 -30.33 -9.47 13.87
N TYR A 324 -29.35 -8.83 13.24
CA TYR A 324 -29.43 -8.44 11.82
C TYR A 324 -29.67 -9.64 10.91
N ALA A 325 -28.94 -10.73 11.11
CA ALA A 325 -29.06 -11.96 10.32
C ALA A 325 -30.46 -12.58 10.45
N SER A 326 -31.03 -12.56 11.66
CA SER A 326 -32.41 -13.00 11.90
C SER A 326 -33.42 -12.13 11.18
N ASP A 327 -33.30 -10.80 11.30
CA ASP A 327 -34.20 -9.83 10.67
C ASP A 327 -34.13 -9.90 9.12
N ALA A 328 -32.95 -10.26 8.57
CA ALA A 328 -32.70 -10.45 7.15
C ALA A 328 -33.06 -11.84 6.62
N GLY A 329 -33.34 -12.82 7.49
CA GLY A 329 -33.62 -14.21 7.14
C GLY A 329 -32.41 -14.99 6.64
N ILE A 330 -31.20 -14.66 7.14
CA ILE A 330 -29.94 -15.28 6.68
C ILE A 330 -29.20 -16.09 7.76
N SER A 331 -29.78 -16.27 8.95
CA SER A 331 -29.09 -16.89 10.11
C SER A 331 -28.42 -18.23 9.78
N GLU A 332 -29.10 -19.09 9.01
CA GLU A 332 -28.63 -20.45 8.69
C GLU A 332 -27.64 -20.48 7.51
N ILE A 333 -27.50 -19.38 6.76
CA ILE A 333 -26.71 -19.34 5.53
C ILE A 333 -25.56 -18.31 5.57
N VAL A 334 -25.20 -17.80 6.75
CA VAL A 334 -24.19 -16.75 6.90
C VAL A 334 -22.83 -17.18 6.35
N GLU A 335 -22.40 -18.43 6.61
CA GLU A 335 -21.08 -18.92 6.16
C GLU A 335 -21.00 -19.04 4.62
N PRO A 336 -21.91 -19.75 3.93
CA PRO A 336 -21.88 -19.79 2.47
C PRO A 336 -22.11 -18.40 1.84
N LEU A 337 -22.86 -17.52 2.51
CA LEU A 337 -23.08 -16.14 2.05
C LEU A 337 -21.80 -15.31 2.10
N LEU A 338 -20.98 -15.47 3.14
CA LEU A 338 -19.66 -14.87 3.27
C LEU A 338 -18.71 -15.38 2.18
N LEU A 339 -18.73 -16.69 1.88
CA LEU A 339 -17.94 -17.27 0.81
C LEU A 339 -18.37 -16.73 -0.59
N ALA A 340 -19.67 -16.58 -0.82
CA ALA A 340 -20.17 -15.98 -2.06
C ALA A 340 -19.75 -14.52 -2.20
N TYR A 341 -19.77 -13.73 -1.11
CA TYR A 341 -19.21 -12.36 -1.10
C TYR A 341 -17.72 -12.34 -1.49
N LEU A 342 -16.90 -13.20 -0.91
CA LEU A 342 -15.47 -13.25 -1.23
C LEU A 342 -15.21 -13.66 -2.69
N LEU A 343 -16.05 -14.54 -3.25
CA LEU A 343 -16.00 -14.87 -4.67
C LEU A 343 -16.41 -13.69 -5.57
N GLU A 344 -17.43 -12.95 -5.17
CA GLU A 344 -17.83 -11.73 -5.89
C GLU A 344 -16.67 -10.73 -5.92
N GLN A 345 -15.99 -10.51 -4.79
CA GLN A 345 -14.80 -9.67 -4.74
C GLN A 345 -13.68 -10.18 -5.65
N LYS A 346 -13.46 -11.48 -5.72
CA LYS A 346 -12.42 -12.09 -6.55
C LYS A 346 -12.74 -12.06 -8.05
N LEU A 347 -13.95 -12.39 -8.43
CA LEU A 347 -14.33 -12.68 -9.81
C LEU A 347 -14.95 -11.47 -10.52
N VAL A 348 -15.79 -10.71 -9.83
CA VAL A 348 -16.57 -9.60 -10.39
C VAL A 348 -15.87 -8.28 -10.14
N VAL A 349 -15.62 -7.93 -8.89
CA VAL A 349 -15.03 -6.63 -8.47
C VAL A 349 -13.57 -6.51 -8.89
N ARG A 350 -12.76 -7.53 -8.63
CA ARG A 350 -11.33 -7.60 -8.95
C ARG A 350 -10.57 -6.33 -8.53
N PRO A 351 -10.57 -5.97 -7.24
CA PRO A 351 -9.88 -4.78 -6.78
C PRO A 351 -8.38 -4.87 -7.06
N MET A 352 -7.74 -3.73 -7.35
CA MET A 352 -6.29 -3.68 -7.61
C MET A 352 -5.44 -3.87 -6.35
N GLU A 353 -5.99 -3.56 -5.17
CA GLU A 353 -5.31 -3.72 -3.88
C GLU A 353 -6.09 -4.75 -3.04
N GLY A 354 -5.38 -5.68 -2.40
CA GLY A 354 -5.96 -6.63 -1.45
C GLY A 354 -6.57 -7.90 -2.07
N ILE A 355 -6.54 -8.08 -3.39
CA ILE A 355 -7.15 -9.23 -4.07
C ILE A 355 -6.52 -10.57 -3.63
N GLU A 356 -5.20 -10.62 -3.44
CA GLU A 356 -4.48 -11.82 -3.02
C GLU A 356 -4.85 -12.23 -1.59
N GLN A 357 -4.94 -11.24 -0.67
CA GLN A 357 -5.35 -11.49 0.71
C GLN A 357 -6.81 -11.96 0.77
N THR A 358 -7.68 -11.39 -0.07
CA THR A 358 -9.07 -11.81 -0.19
C THR A 358 -9.18 -13.24 -0.73
N ASP A 359 -8.36 -13.61 -1.71
CA ASP A 359 -8.32 -14.97 -2.24
C ASP A 359 -7.82 -15.99 -1.19
N ARG A 360 -6.79 -15.66 -0.42
CA ARG A 360 -6.31 -16.49 0.70
C ARG A 360 -7.36 -16.64 1.79
N LEU A 361 -8.04 -15.55 2.13
CA LEU A 361 -9.14 -15.55 3.09
C LEU A 361 -10.26 -16.48 2.62
N PHE A 362 -10.63 -16.40 1.33
CA PHE A 362 -11.62 -17.32 0.74
C PHE A 362 -11.20 -18.78 0.91
N ARG A 363 -9.97 -19.15 0.55
CA ARG A 363 -9.49 -20.54 0.68
C ARG A 363 -9.52 -21.05 2.12
N LEU A 364 -9.09 -20.21 3.06
CA LEU A 364 -9.10 -20.54 4.49
C LEU A 364 -10.52 -20.83 4.98
N LEU A 365 -11.47 -19.95 4.68
CA LEU A 365 -12.87 -20.10 5.10
C LEU A 365 -13.57 -21.23 4.34
N TRP A 366 -13.24 -21.42 3.06
CA TRP A 366 -13.74 -22.53 2.25
C TRP A 366 -13.35 -23.88 2.85
N ALA A 367 -12.08 -24.07 3.22
CA ALA A 367 -11.60 -25.30 3.84
C ALA A 367 -12.33 -25.59 5.17
N LYS A 368 -12.57 -24.57 6.01
CA LYS A 368 -13.33 -24.70 7.24
C LYS A 368 -14.78 -25.11 7.00
N TRP A 369 -15.43 -24.50 6.00
CA TRP A 369 -16.82 -24.81 5.67
C TRP A 369 -16.98 -26.22 5.10
N GLN A 370 -16.11 -26.64 4.19
CA GLN A 370 -16.10 -28.03 3.69
C GLN A 370 -15.90 -29.05 4.79
N PHE A 371 -15.05 -28.75 5.78
CA PHE A 371 -14.82 -29.66 6.91
C PHE A 371 -16.10 -29.85 7.74
N LYS A 372 -16.87 -28.80 7.98
CA LYS A 372 -18.16 -28.87 8.68
C LYS A 372 -19.17 -29.68 7.90
N GLU A 373 -19.33 -29.43 6.61
CA GLU A 373 -20.28 -30.13 5.71
C GLU A 373 -19.93 -31.63 5.56
N ASN A 374 -18.64 -32.01 5.73
CA ASN A 374 -18.17 -33.40 5.68
C ASN A 374 -18.00 -34.05 7.05
N ALA A 375 -18.29 -33.36 8.14
CA ALA A 375 -18.10 -33.87 9.50
C ALA A 375 -18.98 -35.11 9.82
N ASP A 376 -20.05 -35.33 9.07
CA ASP A 376 -20.89 -36.52 9.14
C ASP A 376 -20.33 -37.74 8.37
N LYS A 377 -19.16 -37.59 7.71
CA LYS A 377 -18.44 -38.71 7.05
C LYS A 377 -17.19 -39.04 7.82
N PRO A 378 -16.87 -40.35 8.04
CA PRO A 378 -15.68 -40.74 8.83
C PRO A 378 -14.40 -40.20 8.23
N ALA A 379 -13.60 -39.55 9.09
CA ALA A 379 -12.37 -38.85 8.72
C ALA A 379 -11.26 -39.82 8.26
N PRO A 380 -10.47 -39.45 7.20
CA PRO A 380 -9.22 -40.14 6.91
C PRO A 380 -8.18 -39.85 8.01
N ALA A 381 -7.35 -40.87 8.32
CA ALA A 381 -6.36 -40.85 9.41
C ALA A 381 -5.35 -39.70 9.25
N PRO A 382 -4.90 -39.08 10.37
CA PRO A 382 -3.99 -37.93 10.32
C PRO A 382 -2.59 -38.36 9.84
N ALA A 383 -2.04 -37.57 8.88
CA ALA A 383 -0.67 -37.72 8.42
C ALA A 383 0.32 -37.38 9.54
N ALA A 384 1.31 -38.26 9.75
CA ALA A 384 2.32 -38.14 10.79
C ALA A 384 3.17 -36.87 10.69
N ASP A 385 3.32 -36.23 11.84
CA ASP A 385 4.11 -34.99 12.04
C ASP A 385 5.62 -35.30 11.88
N LEU A 386 6.18 -35.10 10.70
CA LEU A 386 7.60 -35.26 10.41
C LEU A 386 8.40 -34.00 10.81
N ARG A 387 8.81 -33.95 12.08
CA ARG A 387 9.77 -32.96 12.57
C ARG A 387 11.16 -33.26 12.04
N MET A 388 11.72 -32.39 11.22
CA MET A 388 13.09 -32.49 10.73
C MET A 388 14.15 -32.13 11.80
N PRO A 389 15.33 -32.81 11.81
CA PRO A 389 16.43 -32.51 12.75
C PRO A 389 17.00 -31.10 12.58
N ALA A 390 17.41 -30.47 13.70
CA ALA A 390 17.91 -29.09 13.73
C ALA A 390 19.12 -28.81 12.81
N GLY A 391 19.99 -29.79 12.58
CA GLY A 391 21.15 -29.66 11.69
C GLY A 391 20.78 -29.56 10.20
N GLU A 392 19.68 -30.17 9.77
CA GLU A 392 19.18 -30.05 8.39
C GLU A 392 18.50 -28.70 8.15
N GLN A 393 17.82 -28.16 9.14
CA GLN A 393 17.21 -26.84 9.06
C GLN A 393 18.26 -25.72 8.91
N PHE A 394 19.40 -25.87 9.58
CA PHE A 394 20.53 -24.95 9.42
C PHE A 394 21.15 -25.05 8.04
N LYS A 395 21.35 -26.26 7.49
CA LYS A 395 21.81 -26.47 6.11
C LYS A 395 20.85 -25.86 5.09
N ILE A 396 19.54 -26.00 5.30
CA ILE A 396 18.52 -25.39 4.43
C ILE A 396 18.53 -23.86 4.53
N ALA A 397 18.70 -23.30 5.72
CA ALA A 397 18.82 -21.85 5.91
C ALA A 397 20.10 -21.30 5.24
N PHE A 398 21.22 -22.02 5.35
CA PHE A 398 22.49 -21.64 4.72
C PHE A 398 22.45 -21.85 3.18
N ALA A 399 21.83 -22.92 2.70
CA ALA A 399 21.60 -23.14 1.26
C ALA A 399 20.67 -22.07 0.66
N LYS A 400 19.65 -21.62 1.41
CA LYS A 400 18.79 -20.50 1.03
C LYS A 400 19.57 -19.18 0.98
N LEU A 401 20.48 -18.96 1.89
CA LEU A 401 21.39 -17.81 1.87
C LEU A 401 22.30 -17.89 0.63
N ALA A 402 22.89 -19.05 0.37
CA ALA A 402 23.73 -19.29 -0.80
C ALA A 402 22.96 -19.09 -2.12
N ASN A 403 21.72 -19.55 -2.21
CA ASN A 403 20.86 -19.35 -3.37
C ASN A 403 20.45 -17.88 -3.59
N LEU A 404 20.28 -17.10 -2.53
CA LEU A 404 20.08 -15.64 -2.62
C LEU A 404 21.28 -14.94 -3.30
N PHE A 405 22.48 -15.49 -3.13
CA PHE A 405 23.72 -14.95 -3.69
C PHE A 405 24.09 -15.54 -5.06
N TRP A 406 23.68 -16.80 -5.37
CA TRP A 406 24.25 -17.59 -6.45
C TRP A 406 23.23 -18.24 -7.40
N GLU A 407 22.01 -17.75 -7.54
CA GLU A 407 21.14 -18.25 -8.61
C GLU A 407 21.72 -17.91 -10.00
N PRO A 408 22.12 -18.90 -10.79
CA PRO A 408 22.47 -18.68 -12.19
C PRO A 408 21.20 -18.23 -12.93
N SER A 409 21.25 -17.09 -13.60
CA SER A 409 20.16 -16.54 -14.40
C SER A 409 19.75 -17.50 -15.53
N LEU A 410 18.67 -18.24 -15.34
CA LEU A 410 18.11 -19.22 -16.28
C LEU A 410 17.30 -18.59 -17.44
N SER A 411 17.64 -17.40 -17.88
CA SER A 411 17.17 -16.91 -19.18
C SER A 411 18.18 -15.92 -19.77
N PRO A 412 18.55 -16.06 -21.04
CA PRO A 412 19.41 -15.11 -21.73
C PRO A 412 18.60 -13.85 -22.06
N VAL A 413 18.38 -12.99 -21.07
CA VAL A 413 18.01 -11.60 -21.36
C VAL A 413 19.24 -11.00 -22.02
N ILE A 414 19.15 -10.68 -23.31
CA ILE A 414 20.17 -9.94 -24.06
C ILE A 414 20.35 -8.61 -23.34
N ARG A 415 21.37 -8.55 -22.47
CA ARG A 415 21.68 -7.33 -21.73
C ARG A 415 22.47 -6.40 -22.64
N PRO A 416 22.10 -5.12 -22.76
CA PRO A 416 22.89 -4.17 -23.52
C PRO A 416 24.32 -4.12 -22.97
N PRO A 417 25.33 -3.90 -23.84
CA PRO A 417 26.73 -3.82 -23.42
C PRO A 417 26.92 -2.74 -22.37
N LEU A 418 27.89 -2.91 -21.48
CA LEU A 418 28.15 -2.00 -20.35
C LEU A 418 28.37 -0.55 -20.83
N THR A 419 29.00 -0.37 -21.97
CA THR A 419 29.23 0.94 -22.62
C THR A 419 27.92 1.66 -22.95
N ALA A 420 26.93 0.95 -23.50
CA ALA A 420 25.63 1.54 -23.80
C ALA A 420 24.87 1.95 -22.52
N GLN A 421 25.04 1.19 -21.45
CA GLN A 421 24.44 1.53 -20.15
C GLN A 421 25.14 2.72 -19.49
N LEU A 422 26.45 2.82 -19.58
CA LEU A 422 27.23 3.96 -19.11
C LEU A 422 26.78 5.26 -19.81
N LEU A 423 26.61 5.22 -21.13
CA LEU A 423 26.13 6.37 -21.91
C LEU A 423 24.68 6.75 -21.53
N ARG A 424 23.81 5.75 -21.41
CA ARG A 424 22.39 5.98 -21.08
C ARG A 424 22.18 6.57 -19.69
N HIS A 425 23.00 6.20 -18.73
CA HIS A 425 22.88 6.60 -17.32
C HIS A 425 24.00 7.57 -16.88
N SER A 426 24.73 8.15 -17.83
CA SER A 426 25.84 9.08 -17.57
C SER A 426 25.47 10.24 -16.63
N PRO A 427 24.30 10.91 -16.73
CA PRO A 427 23.96 11.96 -15.78
C PRO A 427 23.76 11.45 -14.34
N THR A 428 23.17 10.25 -14.18
CA THR A 428 22.98 9.63 -12.87
C THR A 428 24.32 9.20 -12.28
N LEU A 429 25.19 8.61 -13.09
CA LEU A 429 26.54 8.21 -12.68
C LEU A 429 27.38 9.41 -12.26
N LEU A 430 27.36 10.50 -13.04
CA LEU A 430 28.05 11.74 -12.71
C LEU A 430 27.54 12.32 -11.37
N ALA A 431 26.23 12.37 -11.16
CA ALA A 431 25.65 12.81 -9.90
C ALA A 431 26.09 11.94 -8.71
N CYS A 432 26.19 10.62 -8.89
CA CYS A 432 26.70 9.70 -7.87
C CYS A 432 28.18 9.93 -7.56
N ILE A 433 29.02 10.18 -8.56
CA ILE A 433 30.44 10.50 -8.38
C ILE A 433 30.60 11.81 -7.63
N ILE A 434 29.87 12.87 -8.04
CA ILE A 434 29.88 14.17 -7.35
C ILE A 434 29.48 14.00 -5.89
N TRP A 435 28.45 13.19 -5.61
CA TRP A 435 28.01 12.88 -4.26
C TRP A 435 29.11 12.21 -3.43
N ILE A 436 29.77 11.17 -3.97
CA ILE A 436 30.88 10.47 -3.29
C ILE A 436 32.03 11.44 -2.99
N CYS A 437 32.39 12.31 -3.95
CA CYS A 437 33.43 13.33 -3.75
C CYS A 437 33.03 14.34 -2.65
N ALA A 438 31.78 14.77 -2.61
CA ALA A 438 31.27 15.66 -1.58
C ALA A 438 31.33 15.03 -0.19
N VAL A 439 30.92 13.74 -0.07
CA VAL A 439 30.99 12.98 1.18
C VAL A 439 32.46 12.76 1.61
N ALA A 440 33.34 12.45 0.67
CA ALA A 440 34.78 12.31 0.93
C ALA A 440 35.38 13.62 1.47
N LYS A 441 35.06 14.76 0.85
CA LYS A 441 35.48 16.09 1.32
C LYS A 441 34.93 16.39 2.73
N LEU A 442 33.65 16.07 2.97
CA LEU A 442 33.03 16.26 4.27
C LEU A 442 33.72 15.40 5.34
N GLN A 443 34.05 14.15 5.03
CA GLN A 443 34.76 13.24 5.93
C GLN A 443 36.18 13.78 6.25
N LEU A 444 36.89 14.37 5.30
CA LEU A 444 38.19 14.99 5.53
C LEU A 444 38.09 16.23 6.43
N SER A 445 36.99 16.97 6.39
CA SER A 445 36.79 18.21 7.17
C SER A 445 36.15 18.02 8.55
N THR A 446 35.66 16.81 8.87
CA THR A 446 34.94 16.49 10.11
C THR A 446 35.82 15.63 11.05
N ASP A 447 35.31 15.30 12.24
CA ASP A 447 36.00 14.42 13.19
C ASP A 447 36.28 13.05 12.53
N PRO A 448 37.53 12.52 12.64
CA PRO A 448 37.92 11.25 12.01
C PRO A 448 37.19 10.03 12.56
N HIS A 449 36.62 10.12 13.75
CA HIS A 449 35.86 9.02 14.37
C HIS A 449 34.40 8.96 13.91
N LEU A 450 33.92 9.96 13.16
CA LEU A 450 32.56 9.94 12.58
C LEU A 450 32.47 8.98 11.40
N THR A 451 31.47 8.09 11.39
CA THR A 451 31.22 7.21 10.26
C THR A 451 30.24 7.84 9.26
N PHE A 452 30.62 7.84 7.99
CA PHE A 452 29.80 8.31 6.86
C PHE A 452 29.34 7.16 5.95
N ALA A 453 29.46 5.90 6.42
CA ALA A 453 29.14 4.73 5.62
C ALA A 453 27.77 4.75 4.93
N PRO A 454 26.65 5.16 5.56
CA PRO A 454 25.36 5.25 4.89
C PRO A 454 25.33 6.24 3.70
N PHE A 455 26.07 7.33 3.81
CA PHE A 455 26.15 8.33 2.74
C PHE A 455 26.94 7.84 1.53
N TYR A 456 27.95 7.00 1.74
CA TYR A 456 28.65 6.29 0.66
C TYR A 456 27.81 5.19 0.04
N LEU A 457 26.88 4.59 0.80
CA LEU A 457 25.97 3.56 0.30
C LEU A 457 24.84 4.14 -0.57
N ALA A 458 24.37 5.36 -0.27
CA ALA A 458 23.23 5.97 -0.95
C ALA A 458 23.37 6.03 -2.50
N PRO A 459 24.49 6.46 -3.08
CA PRO A 459 24.67 6.46 -4.53
C PRO A 459 24.70 5.04 -5.14
N CYS A 460 25.22 4.03 -4.41
CA CYS A 460 25.22 2.64 -4.87
C CYS A 460 23.79 2.10 -5.00
N VAL A 461 22.97 2.37 -3.97
CA VAL A 461 21.53 2.05 -3.96
C VAL A 461 20.79 2.75 -5.10
N LEU A 462 21.04 4.05 -5.28
CA LEU A 462 20.39 4.83 -6.34
C LEU A 462 20.73 4.27 -7.73
N LEU A 463 21.98 3.93 -7.97
CA LEU A 463 22.42 3.42 -9.27
C LEU A 463 21.92 1.99 -9.52
N ALA A 464 21.90 1.13 -8.50
CA ALA A 464 21.33 -0.21 -8.59
C ALA A 464 19.82 -0.19 -8.92
N LEU A 465 19.09 0.77 -8.35
CA LEU A 465 17.64 0.93 -8.59
C LEU A 465 17.30 1.55 -9.95
N LYS A 466 18.14 2.49 -10.45
CA LYS A 466 17.84 3.24 -11.67
C LYS A 466 18.47 2.66 -12.94
N ALA A 467 19.65 2.07 -12.84
CA ALA A 467 20.42 1.62 -13.98
C ALA A 467 20.53 0.09 -14.07
N ASP A 468 21.59 -0.49 -13.55
CA ASP A 468 21.85 -1.93 -13.57
C ASP A 468 22.67 -2.36 -12.35
N ARG A 469 22.49 -3.64 -11.96
CA ARG A 469 23.27 -4.29 -10.91
C ARG A 469 24.78 -4.13 -11.10
N ARG A 470 25.29 -4.28 -12.33
CA ARG A 470 26.73 -4.17 -12.64
C ARG A 470 27.29 -2.80 -12.26
N LEU A 471 26.61 -1.73 -12.65
CA LEU A 471 27.02 -0.36 -12.29
C LEU A 471 26.92 -0.10 -10.78
N GLY A 472 25.86 -0.63 -10.14
CA GLY A 472 25.71 -0.59 -8.69
C GLY A 472 26.84 -1.31 -7.95
N LEU A 473 27.26 -2.49 -8.43
CA LEU A 473 28.38 -3.26 -7.85
C LEU A 473 29.73 -2.56 -8.02
N ILE A 474 30.02 -2.00 -9.19
CA ILE A 474 31.25 -1.24 -9.43
C ILE A 474 31.30 -0.05 -8.45
N LEU A 475 30.20 0.68 -8.33
CA LEU A 475 30.14 1.84 -7.45
C LEU A 475 30.24 1.43 -5.97
N ALA A 476 29.68 0.27 -5.58
CA ALA A 476 29.80 -0.29 -4.24
C ALA A 476 31.25 -0.59 -3.86
N CYS A 477 32.03 -1.16 -4.79
CA CYS A 477 33.45 -1.37 -4.58
C CYS A 477 34.21 -0.04 -4.41
N VAL A 478 33.98 0.93 -5.30
CA VAL A 478 34.63 2.25 -5.24
C VAL A 478 34.28 2.97 -3.92
N SER A 479 32.99 3.03 -3.57
CA SER A 479 32.51 3.70 -2.37
C SER A 479 32.99 3.02 -1.08
N GLY A 480 33.06 1.69 -1.07
CA GLY A 480 33.53 0.91 0.08
C GLY A 480 35.00 1.15 0.39
N VAL A 481 35.81 1.36 -0.64
CA VAL A 481 37.24 1.69 -0.52
C VAL A 481 37.48 3.17 -0.14
N THR A 482 36.71 4.08 -0.74
CA THR A 482 36.93 5.54 -0.58
C THR A 482 36.87 5.99 0.87
N GLY A 483 35.89 5.52 1.66
CA GLY A 483 35.75 5.95 3.05
C GLY A 483 36.97 5.63 3.96
N PRO A 484 37.39 4.35 4.04
CA PRO A 484 38.61 4.01 4.82
C PRO A 484 39.87 4.67 4.29
N LEU A 485 40.02 4.82 2.96
CA LEU A 485 41.15 5.52 2.37
C LEU A 485 41.19 6.99 2.79
N MET A 486 40.05 7.68 2.84
CA MET A 486 40.00 9.07 3.33
C MET A 486 40.37 9.17 4.81
N GLN A 487 39.99 8.19 5.64
CA GLN A 487 40.43 8.11 7.03
C GLN A 487 41.96 7.91 7.15
N GLN A 488 42.51 7.00 6.35
CA GLN A 488 43.98 6.76 6.32
C GLN A 488 44.75 8.01 5.90
N LEU A 489 44.30 8.72 4.87
CA LEU A 489 44.94 9.96 4.41
C LEU A 489 44.90 11.07 5.45
N LYS A 490 43.88 11.09 6.30
CA LYS A 490 43.77 12.07 7.39
C LYS A 490 44.65 11.77 8.59
N GLN A 491 44.83 10.49 8.90
CA GLN A 491 45.62 10.05 10.09
C GLN A 491 46.56 8.89 9.73
N PRO A 492 47.58 9.14 8.89
CA PRO A 492 48.43 8.07 8.36
C PRO A 492 49.29 7.39 9.44
N LEU A 493 49.55 8.06 10.55
CA LEU A 493 50.37 7.54 11.66
C LEU A 493 49.55 6.87 12.77
N MET A 494 48.25 7.10 12.82
CA MET A 494 47.35 6.58 13.87
C MET A 494 46.66 5.29 13.49
N ILE A 495 46.35 5.06 12.19
CA ILE A 495 45.64 3.90 11.74
C ILE A 495 46.60 2.99 10.95
N PRO A 496 46.89 1.78 11.44
CA PRO A 496 47.72 0.80 10.71
C PRO A 496 47.09 0.41 9.36
N MET A 497 47.91 0.08 8.38
CA MET A 497 47.48 -0.22 7.02
C MET A 497 46.61 -1.51 6.94
N ASP A 498 46.91 -2.50 7.78
CA ASP A 498 46.13 -3.73 7.90
C ASP A 498 44.69 -3.45 8.37
N VAL A 499 44.51 -2.54 9.33
CA VAL A 499 43.18 -2.07 9.77
C VAL A 499 42.43 -1.38 8.63
N THR A 500 43.13 -0.53 7.87
CA THR A 500 42.52 0.15 6.72
C THR A 500 42.08 -0.85 5.66
N CYS A 501 42.94 -1.83 5.33
CA CYS A 501 42.60 -2.90 4.38
C CYS A 501 41.40 -3.73 4.87
N TRP A 502 41.36 -4.10 6.16
CA TRP A 502 40.22 -4.79 6.75
C TRP A 502 38.95 -4.00 6.61
N ASN A 503 38.96 -2.73 6.96
CA ASN A 503 37.80 -1.86 6.89
C ASN A 503 37.30 -1.64 5.46
N MET A 504 38.19 -1.59 4.46
CA MET A 504 37.84 -1.59 3.04
C MET A 504 37.07 -2.86 2.65
N VAL A 505 37.62 -4.03 2.98
CA VAL A 505 37.01 -5.33 2.66
C VAL A 505 35.62 -5.44 3.29
N MET A 506 35.49 -5.07 4.56
CA MET A 506 34.23 -5.15 5.30
C MET A 506 33.16 -4.19 4.74
N ARG A 507 33.52 -2.96 4.38
CA ARG A 507 32.58 -2.02 3.75
C ARG A 507 32.17 -2.43 2.35
N VAL A 508 33.12 -2.89 1.53
CA VAL A 508 32.83 -3.43 0.19
C VAL A 508 31.83 -4.59 0.30
N PHE A 509 32.08 -5.52 1.24
CA PHE A 509 31.17 -6.64 1.47
C PHE A 509 29.73 -6.19 1.78
N VAL A 510 29.55 -5.27 2.74
CA VAL A 510 28.21 -4.75 3.09
C VAL A 510 27.55 -4.04 1.91
N PHE A 511 28.29 -3.21 1.17
CA PHE A 511 27.74 -2.44 0.05
C PHE A 511 27.36 -3.33 -1.12
N VAL A 512 28.18 -4.33 -1.44
CA VAL A 512 27.90 -5.36 -2.45
C VAL A 512 26.66 -6.17 -2.06
N LEU A 513 26.57 -6.61 -0.80
CA LEU A 513 25.42 -7.32 -0.27
C LEU A 513 24.11 -6.50 -0.46
N MET A 514 24.15 -5.23 -0.10
CA MET A 514 23.01 -4.32 -0.24
C MET A 514 22.57 -4.15 -1.71
N VAL A 515 23.51 -4.01 -2.64
CA VAL A 515 23.21 -3.91 -4.07
C VAL A 515 22.58 -5.20 -4.59
N ILE A 516 23.08 -6.37 -4.16
CA ILE A 516 22.52 -7.68 -4.54
C ILE A 516 21.10 -7.85 -4.04
N LEU A 517 20.85 -7.55 -2.76
CA LEU A 517 19.51 -7.64 -2.16
C LEU A 517 18.51 -6.71 -2.87
N LEU A 518 18.91 -5.48 -3.16
CA LEU A 518 18.07 -4.51 -3.88
C LEU A 518 17.77 -4.93 -5.32
N ASP A 519 18.76 -5.48 -6.03
CA ASP A 519 18.54 -5.98 -7.39
C ASP A 519 17.59 -7.18 -7.38
N ASN A 520 17.69 -8.07 -6.40
CA ASN A 520 16.76 -9.18 -6.24
C ASN A 520 15.33 -8.70 -5.97
N VAL A 521 15.13 -7.76 -5.03
CA VAL A 521 13.82 -7.13 -4.79
C VAL A 521 13.26 -6.49 -6.06
N ARG A 522 14.12 -5.78 -6.81
CA ARG A 522 13.71 -5.15 -8.08
C ARG A 522 13.30 -6.18 -9.13
N ARG A 523 14.06 -7.26 -9.29
CA ARG A 523 13.77 -8.33 -10.27
C ARG A 523 12.48 -9.06 -9.96
N GLN A 524 12.24 -9.38 -8.69
CA GLN A 524 10.99 -9.98 -8.24
C GLN A 524 9.81 -9.06 -8.56
N SER A 525 9.91 -7.78 -8.22
CA SER A 525 8.87 -6.78 -8.53
C SER A 525 8.63 -6.54 -10.04
N LEU A 526 9.60 -6.88 -10.90
CA LEU A 526 9.47 -6.83 -12.36
C LEU A 526 8.92 -8.16 -12.94
N ARG A 527 9.26 -9.29 -12.35
CA ARG A 527 8.70 -10.62 -12.70
C ARG A 527 7.19 -10.66 -12.42
N ASP A 528 6.73 -10.13 -11.31
CA ASP A 528 5.30 -9.99 -10.98
C ASP A 528 4.50 -9.19 -12.02
N ARG A 529 5.19 -8.34 -12.82
CA ARG A 529 4.56 -7.58 -13.91
C ARG A 529 4.55 -8.31 -15.25
N SER A 530 5.44 -9.26 -15.47
CA SER A 530 5.64 -9.94 -16.78
C SER A 530 5.11 -11.37 -16.82
N HIS A 531 4.94 -12.04 -15.69
CA HIS A 531 4.50 -13.44 -15.63
C HIS A 531 3.03 -13.55 -15.18
N ARG A 532 2.12 -13.31 -16.11
CA ARG A 532 0.78 -13.89 -16.09
C ARG A 532 0.71 -15.30 -16.71
N THR A 533 1.84 -15.90 -17.04
CA THR A 533 1.89 -17.22 -17.68
C THR A 533 3.08 -18.03 -17.16
N PHE A 534 2.75 -19.16 -16.56
CA PHE A 534 3.55 -20.35 -16.17
C PHE A 534 4.31 -20.36 -14.83
N PRO A 535 4.10 -21.45 -14.05
CA PRO A 535 4.74 -21.69 -12.76
C PRO A 535 5.91 -22.65 -12.87
N GLU A 536 6.99 -22.41 -12.14
CA GLU A 536 7.97 -23.43 -11.77
C GLU A 536 8.10 -23.55 -10.25
N GLN A 537 8.13 -24.81 -9.83
CA GLN A 537 8.07 -25.26 -8.44
C GLN A 537 9.32 -24.95 -7.63
N ASN A 538 9.19 -24.34 -6.49
CA ASN A 538 10.01 -24.61 -5.29
C ASN A 538 9.30 -24.06 -4.04
N VAL A 539 8.63 -24.95 -3.35
CA VAL A 539 7.86 -24.68 -2.14
C VAL A 539 8.78 -24.42 -0.95
N ILE A 540 8.70 -23.22 -0.39
CA ILE A 540 9.36 -22.86 0.87
C ILE A 540 8.34 -22.94 2.00
N GLN A 541 8.36 -24.05 2.76
CA GLN A 541 7.56 -24.18 3.99
C GLN A 541 8.00 -23.14 5.05
N PRO A 542 7.07 -22.61 5.88
CA PRO A 542 7.42 -21.75 6.99
C PRO A 542 8.28 -22.55 7.99
N ILE A 543 9.46 -22.04 8.31
CA ILE A 543 10.33 -22.63 9.31
C ILE A 543 9.68 -22.40 10.67
N ALA A 544 9.23 -23.47 11.32
CA ALA A 544 8.76 -23.45 12.70
C ALA A 544 9.86 -22.82 13.58
N SER A 545 9.45 -22.05 14.60
CA SER A 545 10.34 -21.38 15.53
C SER A 545 11.28 -22.42 16.18
N ASN A 546 12.55 -22.41 15.80
CA ASN A 546 13.52 -23.36 16.32
C ASN A 546 14.43 -22.63 17.33
N TRP A 547 14.18 -22.90 18.61
CA TRP A 547 14.98 -22.34 19.70
C TRP A 547 16.48 -22.63 19.56
N ALA A 548 16.86 -23.71 18.88
CA ALA A 548 18.25 -24.02 18.59
C ALA A 548 18.90 -22.97 17.67
N VAL A 549 18.17 -22.48 16.64
CA VAL A 549 18.68 -21.40 15.76
C VAL A 549 18.82 -20.08 16.53
N VAL A 550 17.85 -19.77 17.39
CA VAL A 550 17.90 -18.59 18.26
C VAL A 550 19.11 -18.65 19.19
N LEU A 551 19.31 -19.80 19.84
CA LEU A 551 20.42 -20.03 20.78
C LEU A 551 21.78 -19.95 20.07
N MET A 552 21.96 -20.65 18.95
CA MET A 552 23.20 -20.63 18.16
C MET A 552 23.53 -19.24 17.65
N THR A 553 22.52 -18.50 17.18
CA THR A 553 22.69 -17.13 16.71
C THR A 553 23.03 -16.18 17.86
N GLY A 554 22.43 -16.39 19.04
CA GLY A 554 22.77 -15.65 20.26
C GLY A 554 24.21 -15.90 20.72
N ILE A 555 24.66 -17.18 20.72
CA ILE A 555 26.06 -17.54 21.03
C ILE A 555 27.02 -16.90 20.04
N PHE A 556 26.72 -16.96 18.73
CA PHE A 556 27.53 -16.30 17.70
C PHE A 556 27.60 -14.80 17.92
N PHE A 557 26.48 -14.15 18.24
CA PHE A 557 26.43 -12.72 18.53
C PHE A 557 27.31 -12.37 19.75
N ALA A 558 27.21 -13.14 20.84
CA ALA A 558 28.04 -12.95 22.02
C ALA A 558 29.56 -13.10 21.71
N LEU A 559 29.91 -14.08 20.86
CA LEU A 559 31.28 -14.27 20.39
C LEU A 559 31.79 -13.07 19.60
N VAL A 560 30.97 -12.51 18.70
CA VAL A 560 31.32 -11.30 17.94
C VAL A 560 31.56 -10.10 18.88
N VAL A 561 30.74 -9.92 19.91
CA VAL A 561 30.90 -8.86 20.92
C VAL A 561 32.23 -9.02 21.68
N VAL A 562 32.58 -10.25 22.08
CA VAL A 562 33.84 -10.54 22.75
C VAL A 562 35.02 -10.27 21.83
N LEU A 563 34.96 -10.69 20.56
CA LEU A 563 36.03 -10.44 19.58
C LEU A 563 36.20 -8.94 19.32
N ASP A 564 35.09 -8.19 19.21
CA ASP A 564 35.10 -6.74 18.99
C ASP A 564 35.77 -6.02 20.21
N GLY A 565 35.51 -6.50 21.44
CA GLY A 565 36.11 -5.96 22.66
C GLY A 565 37.58 -6.37 22.90
N LEU A 566 38.05 -7.45 22.26
CA LEU A 566 39.42 -7.92 22.38
C LEU A 566 40.37 -7.40 21.29
N THR A 567 39.81 -6.77 20.23
CA THR A 567 40.58 -6.29 19.08
C THR A 567 40.78 -4.78 19.15
N ASN A 568 41.69 -4.26 18.31
CA ASN A 568 41.94 -2.83 18.21
C ASN A 568 40.63 -2.09 17.82
N PRO A 569 40.26 -0.97 18.51
CA PRO A 569 39.00 -0.24 18.30
C PRO A 569 38.81 0.33 16.89
N PHE A 570 39.86 0.36 16.08
CA PHE A 570 39.76 0.77 14.67
C PHE A 570 39.28 -0.30 13.71
N TYR A 571 39.19 -1.60 14.14
CA TYR A 571 38.63 -2.65 13.30
C TYR A 571 37.09 -2.55 13.24
N ILE A 572 36.53 -2.72 12.05
CA ILE A 572 35.06 -2.69 11.84
C ILE A 572 34.52 -4.11 11.70
N PHE A 573 33.78 -4.58 12.71
CA PHE A 573 33.09 -5.88 12.70
C PHE A 573 31.64 -5.79 12.19
N LEU A 574 31.29 -4.69 11.52
CA LEU A 574 29.93 -4.42 11.04
C LEU A 574 29.24 -5.58 10.32
N PRO A 575 29.91 -6.34 9.40
CA PRO A 575 29.28 -7.48 8.73
C PRO A 575 28.95 -8.63 9.67
N LEU A 576 29.77 -8.86 10.70
CA LEU A 576 29.52 -9.94 11.64
C LEU A 576 28.33 -9.61 12.55
N TYR A 577 28.14 -8.34 12.93
CA TYR A 577 26.93 -7.88 13.63
C TYR A 577 25.69 -7.92 12.74
N LEU A 578 25.84 -7.80 11.43
CA LEU A 578 24.74 -7.91 10.48
C LEU A 578 24.19 -9.33 10.35
N LEU A 579 25.04 -10.35 10.53
CA LEU A 579 24.68 -11.75 10.32
C LEU A 579 23.53 -12.22 11.24
N PRO A 580 23.52 -11.95 12.55
CA PRO A 580 22.37 -12.23 13.42
C PRO A 580 21.08 -11.53 12.95
N CYS A 581 21.16 -10.29 12.49
CA CYS A 581 20.00 -9.56 11.98
C CYS A 581 19.40 -10.26 10.75
N VAL A 582 20.26 -10.72 9.84
CA VAL A 582 19.87 -11.49 8.65
C VAL A 582 19.24 -12.83 9.04
N ILE A 583 19.89 -13.60 9.90
CA ILE A 583 19.39 -14.93 10.33
C ILE A 583 18.03 -14.80 11.02
N PHE A 584 17.89 -13.88 11.98
CA PHE A 584 16.61 -13.70 12.69
C PHE A 584 15.50 -13.18 11.76
N THR A 585 15.80 -12.33 10.79
CA THR A 585 14.83 -11.87 9.81
C THR A 585 14.34 -13.01 8.93
N LEU A 586 15.24 -13.86 8.45
CA LEU A 586 14.92 -14.96 7.55
C LEU A 586 14.26 -16.15 8.26
N THR A 587 14.67 -16.46 9.51
CA THR A 587 14.18 -17.63 10.24
C THR A 587 12.94 -17.34 11.08
N LEU A 588 12.87 -16.18 11.72
CA LEU A 588 11.75 -15.82 12.58
C LEU A 588 10.82 -14.82 11.88
N ASN A 589 11.14 -13.54 11.96
CA ASN A 589 10.43 -12.46 11.25
C ASN A 589 11.19 -11.13 11.37
N TRP A 590 10.70 -10.10 10.68
CA TRP A 590 11.30 -8.77 10.68
C TRP A 590 11.40 -8.12 12.08
N ARG A 591 10.50 -8.47 13.02
CA ARG A 591 10.50 -7.91 14.39
C ARG A 591 11.72 -8.38 15.17
N TRP A 592 12.06 -9.67 15.07
CA TRP A 592 13.26 -10.23 15.68
C TRP A 592 14.53 -9.73 15.00
N GLY A 593 14.50 -9.57 13.66
CA GLY A 593 15.58 -8.92 12.91
C GLY A 593 15.80 -7.47 13.35
N THR A 594 14.72 -6.71 13.54
CA THR A 594 14.78 -5.32 14.05
C THR A 594 15.34 -5.27 15.48
N LEU A 595 14.89 -6.15 16.36
CA LEU A 595 15.43 -6.22 17.72
C LEU A 595 16.94 -6.50 17.70
N ALA A 596 17.38 -7.47 16.91
CA ALA A 596 18.81 -7.76 16.72
C ALA A 596 19.58 -6.54 16.15
N ALA A 597 18.98 -5.82 15.19
CA ALA A 597 19.59 -4.62 14.61
C ALA A 597 19.78 -3.49 15.63
N VAL A 598 18.78 -3.28 16.50
CA VAL A 598 18.88 -2.30 17.60
C VAL A 598 19.99 -2.71 18.59
N ILE A 599 19.97 -3.97 19.06
CA ILE A 599 20.98 -4.47 20.00
C ILE A 599 22.40 -4.37 19.39
N ALA A 600 22.57 -4.84 18.15
CA ALA A 600 23.86 -4.79 17.44
C ALA A 600 24.39 -3.36 17.23
N SER A 601 23.48 -2.40 17.03
CA SER A 601 23.86 -0.98 16.83
C SER A 601 24.38 -0.34 18.14
N VAL A 602 23.85 -0.77 19.28
CA VAL A 602 24.21 -0.23 20.60
C VAL A 602 25.42 -0.96 21.18
N VAL A 603 25.46 -2.29 21.08
CA VAL A 603 26.49 -3.12 21.72
C VAL A 603 27.88 -2.91 21.09
N GLY A 604 27.96 -2.73 19.75
CA GLY A 604 29.22 -2.48 19.06
C GLY A 604 29.98 -1.24 19.59
N PRO A 605 29.36 -0.05 19.68
CA PRO A 605 29.99 1.12 20.30
C PRO A 605 30.30 0.95 21.78
N LEU A 606 29.48 0.23 22.56
CA LEU A 606 29.73 -0.02 23.98
C LEU A 606 30.96 -0.91 24.20
N GLY A 607 31.21 -1.91 23.34
CA GLY A 607 32.40 -2.76 23.40
C GLY A 607 33.72 -1.97 23.29
N GLN A 608 33.69 -0.89 22.53
CA GLN A 608 34.85 -0.02 22.32
C GLN A 608 35.16 0.91 23.52
N ARG A 609 34.26 1.02 24.52
CA ARG A 609 34.47 1.83 25.75
C ARG A 609 35.38 1.15 26.82
N PHE A 610 35.60 -0.14 26.69
CA PHE A 610 36.40 -0.86 27.69
C PHE A 610 37.91 -0.71 27.50
N ASP A 611 38.35 0.08 26.50
CA ASP A 611 39.76 0.39 26.29
C ASP A 611 40.06 1.78 26.86
N ASP A 612 40.93 1.85 27.88
CA ASP A 612 41.27 3.03 28.73
C ASP A 612 41.95 4.20 27.99
N SER A 613 42.01 4.20 26.66
CA SER A 613 42.88 5.09 25.88
C SER A 613 42.21 6.29 25.18
N GLY A 614 41.02 6.71 25.59
CA GLY A 614 40.54 8.01 25.08
C GLY A 614 39.03 8.21 25.11
N TYR A 615 38.58 9.24 25.80
CA TYR A 615 37.22 9.74 25.80
C TYR A 615 36.78 10.11 24.38
N GLN A 616 36.06 9.21 23.68
CA GLN A 616 35.27 9.64 22.53
C GLN A 616 34.09 10.51 23.01
N LEU A 617 33.88 11.64 22.35
CA LEU A 617 32.73 12.51 22.65
C LEU A 617 31.43 11.70 22.48
N LEU A 618 30.55 11.78 23.46
CA LEU A 618 29.21 11.11 23.43
C LEU A 618 28.47 11.36 22.12
N SER A 619 28.64 12.52 21.49
CA SER A 619 28.09 12.87 20.20
C SER A 619 28.57 11.99 19.05
N VAL A 620 29.85 11.58 19.08
CA VAL A 620 30.43 10.68 18.06
C VAL A 620 29.87 9.27 18.19
N GLU A 621 29.75 8.78 19.43
CA GLU A 621 29.17 7.46 19.69
C GLU A 621 27.68 7.40 19.30
N LEU A 622 26.90 8.42 19.66
CA LEU A 622 25.49 8.52 19.25
C LEU A 622 25.35 8.56 17.73
N TRP A 623 26.22 9.31 17.05
CA TRP A 623 26.24 9.35 15.58
C TRP A 623 26.54 7.97 14.99
N ASN A 624 27.57 7.30 15.45
CA ASN A 624 27.98 5.99 14.94
C ASN A 624 26.92 4.92 15.22
N THR A 625 26.30 4.94 16.40
CA THR A 625 25.16 4.07 16.73
C THR A 625 23.99 4.30 15.78
N PHE A 626 23.62 5.54 15.53
CA PHE A 626 22.54 5.91 14.60
C PHE A 626 22.85 5.46 13.17
N MET A 627 24.08 5.65 12.69
CA MET A 627 24.50 5.22 11.35
C MET A 627 24.50 3.69 11.19
N ARG A 628 24.91 2.93 12.21
CA ARG A 628 24.82 1.46 12.23
C ARG A 628 23.35 1.01 12.18
N LEU A 629 22.50 1.63 12.98
CA LEU A 629 21.06 1.32 13.02
C LEU A 629 20.41 1.52 11.66
N ILE A 630 20.72 2.60 10.93
CA ILE A 630 20.20 2.83 9.58
C ILE A 630 20.58 1.69 8.64
N ILE A 631 21.85 1.26 8.64
CA ILE A 631 22.31 0.18 7.75
C ILE A 631 21.61 -1.14 8.11
N PHE A 632 21.64 -1.53 9.39
CA PHE A 632 21.07 -2.81 9.82
C PHE A 632 19.56 -2.87 9.60
N GLN A 633 18.86 -1.80 9.94
CA GLN A 633 17.41 -1.73 9.72
C GLN A 633 17.04 -1.75 8.25
N THR A 634 17.83 -1.12 7.38
CA THR A 634 17.62 -1.16 5.94
C THR A 634 17.75 -2.59 5.40
N VAL A 635 18.76 -3.33 5.85
CA VAL A 635 18.93 -4.75 5.47
C VAL A 635 17.77 -5.60 5.95
N VAL A 636 17.36 -5.46 7.21
CA VAL A 636 16.21 -6.18 7.77
C VAL A 636 14.93 -5.94 6.95
N LEU A 637 14.64 -4.69 6.62
CA LEU A 637 13.44 -4.34 5.84
C LEU A 637 13.49 -4.87 4.40
N LEU A 638 14.67 -4.85 3.78
CA LEU A 638 14.85 -5.42 2.42
C LEU A 638 14.70 -6.94 2.42
N LEU A 639 15.29 -7.62 3.41
CA LEU A 639 15.19 -9.08 3.55
C LEU A 639 13.76 -9.52 3.88
N ASP A 640 13.06 -8.80 4.77
CA ASP A 640 11.66 -9.09 5.07
C ASP A 640 10.79 -8.93 3.83
N ARG A 641 11.05 -7.92 3.01
CA ARG A 641 10.35 -7.73 1.74
C ARG A 641 10.61 -8.89 0.78
N VAL A 642 11.87 -9.29 0.57
CA VAL A 642 12.23 -10.45 -0.26
C VAL A 642 11.58 -11.72 0.27
N ARG A 643 11.60 -11.93 1.61
CA ARG A 643 10.98 -13.08 2.25
C ARG A 643 9.47 -13.13 1.97
N ARG A 644 8.75 -12.02 2.15
CA ARG A 644 7.30 -11.97 1.91
C ARG A 644 6.96 -12.25 0.45
N GLU A 645 7.72 -11.66 -0.48
CA GLU A 645 7.52 -11.87 -1.90
C GLU A 645 7.79 -13.33 -2.29
N ASN A 646 8.81 -13.99 -1.71
CA ASN A 646 9.12 -15.42 -1.94
C ASN A 646 8.08 -16.38 -1.33
N ILE A 647 7.54 -16.08 -0.16
CA ILE A 647 6.45 -16.88 0.46
C ILE A 647 5.20 -16.79 -0.42
N LEU A 648 4.86 -15.60 -0.92
CA LEU A 648 3.75 -15.37 -1.82
C LEU A 648 3.86 -16.17 -3.11
N PHE A 649 5.07 -16.25 -3.67
CA PHE A 649 5.34 -17.02 -4.89
C PHE A 649 5.27 -18.53 -4.67
N ALA A 650 5.82 -19.04 -3.58
CA ALA A 650 5.81 -20.47 -3.26
C ALA A 650 4.39 -21.00 -3.03
N GLU A 651 3.53 -20.23 -2.35
CA GLU A 651 2.15 -20.60 -2.11
C GLU A 651 1.31 -20.57 -3.40
N SER A 652 1.60 -19.67 -4.34
CA SER A 652 0.92 -19.66 -5.65
C SER A 652 1.31 -20.84 -6.54
N SER A 653 2.56 -21.31 -6.46
CA SER A 653 3.06 -22.41 -7.29
C SER A 653 2.63 -23.80 -6.80
N GLN A 654 2.40 -23.98 -5.51
CA GLN A 654 1.91 -25.24 -4.95
C GLN A 654 0.47 -25.54 -5.41
N PHE A 655 -0.32 -24.50 -5.64
CA PHE A 655 -1.71 -24.61 -6.07
C PHE A 655 -1.88 -24.99 -7.54
N ASP A 656 -0.96 -24.56 -8.42
CA ASP A 656 -1.01 -24.93 -9.85
C ASP A 656 -0.65 -26.40 -10.11
N CYS A 657 0.02 -27.10 -9.15
CA CYS A 657 0.32 -28.52 -9.23
C CYS A 657 -0.81 -29.42 -8.73
N GLU A 658 -1.65 -28.98 -7.80
CA GLU A 658 -2.81 -29.75 -7.33
C GLU A 658 -4.02 -29.66 -8.28
N TRP A 659 -3.95 -28.78 -9.29
CA TRP A 659 -5.04 -28.54 -10.24
C TRP A 659 -4.75 -29.06 -11.66
N ARG A 660 -3.61 -29.72 -11.90
CA ARG A 660 -3.33 -30.53 -13.09
C ARG A 660 -3.46 -32.02 -12.77
#